data_54cfa141cf8aaa6eedb726d9bf922b32
#
_entry.id   54cfa141cf8aaa6eedb726d9bf922b32
#
_cell.length_a   1.000
_cell.length_b   1.000
_cell.length_c   1.000
_cell.angle_alpha   90.00
_cell.angle_beta   90.00
_cell.angle_gamma   90.00
#
_symmetry.space_group_name_H-M   'P 1'
#
loop_
_entity.id
_entity.type
_entity.pdbx_description
1 polymer ?
#
loop_
_entity_poly.entity_id
_entity_poly.type
_entity_poly.pdbx_seq_one_letter_code
_entity_poly.pdbx_strand_id
1 'polypeptide(L)'
;MLAVRTLEFDRIVDAVTALALTPLGTAALSALEPSTDPKVVVAAQEATSETVRFLERHPLFPLRAGESLPEALGYLAITGQPLEPLQLRMLADFVDSVDQAGVSVRRAGSDFPVLGKLVAPIASFKDEVAAVRHAIDPGGEVLDHASAELRRIRNDLRQKRQKLRGTLEQFTRGSSAKYLQDEVVTERNGRFVLMVRAEHRGHVPGIVHGSSTTGATLFMEPAATVELNNDIVELEDREREEIFRILLGLTDRFRSRPADLAVLQDVARDLDTLQAKARHSSKVNGIEPAFTADTSLELKGARHPMLERAVPVDVLLDPPNRVLLITGPNTGGKTVALKTAGLFALMAQSGLHVPATVARLPVFRSVFADIGDEQSIENSLSTFSSHITNLVSMDREMQFPALVLLDEVGTGTDPNEGGALATAIVQHFRQRGALVMATTHFDSVKTWGIGTEGVAVAAFAFDPQNFAPTYRLIYGAPGRSLAIEMAQRLGMPQAVIAAARGYLSDDQKRLQAHLSRLDAQARGLEADRIKLARERWTFNETNAALSQRERTLAEREEVFKKRLNERLDERLRQARRDVDAVIDQLKEKSEALAEKASLRAAINTGESGAAKAEARAEIDRIVEDLRHPVAPGSDPESRPTEGSDPVVGARVTVGGLGLEGTVVAIDGNQAEVDVRGKRLRAKLKDVRVIGGAGRGNPSGLPVKGKVRISVDLKPREGMLSELKVIGMTVEEAIDRVSRFLDDTLVTDVSQVRIVHGHGTGALRRGLQTFLKTHPLVEKHYPAPDNQGGGGATIVELKD
;
A
#
# COMPACT_ATOMS: atom_id res chain seq x y z
N MET A 1 25.96 21.50 5.93
CA MET A 1 25.59 20.29 6.69
C MET A 1 26.35 19.10 6.13
N LEU A 2 27.45 18.70 6.77
CA LEU A 2 28.29 17.60 6.32
C LEU A 2 27.54 16.24 6.30
N ALA A 3 26.61 16.02 7.21
CA ALA A 3 25.92 14.73 7.37
C ALA A 3 24.92 14.36 6.26
N VAL A 4 24.35 15.30 5.52
CA VAL A 4 23.28 15.04 4.53
C VAL A 4 23.78 14.10 3.41
N ARG A 5 24.93 14.40 2.81
CA ARG A 5 25.52 13.58 1.74
C ARG A 5 26.13 12.28 2.27
N THR A 6 26.86 12.34 3.38
CA THR A 6 27.48 11.16 4.00
C THR A 6 26.45 10.11 4.39
N LEU A 7 25.27 10.54 4.82
CA LEU A 7 24.14 9.68 5.19
C LEU A 7 23.20 9.36 4.03
N GLU A 8 23.52 9.80 2.81
CA GLU A 8 22.71 9.55 1.58
C GLU A 8 21.27 10.08 1.67
N PHE A 9 21.04 11.15 2.45
CA PHE A 9 19.72 11.75 2.57
C PHE A 9 19.26 12.44 1.26
N ASP A 10 20.19 12.98 0.49
CA ASP A 10 19.96 13.50 -0.86
C ASP A 10 19.29 12.46 -1.78
N ARG A 11 19.71 11.19 -1.71
CA ARG A 11 19.09 10.11 -2.47
C ARG A 11 17.65 9.80 -2.02
N ILE A 12 17.33 10.01 -0.75
CA ILE A 12 15.96 9.90 -0.25
C ILE A 12 15.12 11.07 -0.76
N VAL A 13 15.67 12.28 -0.75
CA VAL A 13 15.03 13.47 -1.33
C VAL A 13 14.70 13.22 -2.80
N ASP A 14 15.65 12.72 -3.59
CA ASP A 14 15.45 12.36 -4.99
C ASP A 14 14.33 11.31 -5.17
N ALA A 15 14.36 10.26 -4.33
CA ALA A 15 13.35 9.19 -4.38
C ALA A 15 11.93 9.68 -4.03
N VAL A 16 11.81 10.65 -3.13
CA VAL A 16 10.52 11.28 -2.77
C VAL A 16 10.09 12.28 -3.85
N THR A 17 11.02 13.09 -4.35
CA THR A 17 10.78 14.07 -5.42
C THR A 17 10.27 13.42 -6.69
N ALA A 18 10.78 12.24 -7.05
CA ALA A 18 10.28 11.45 -8.18
C ALA A 18 8.81 10.98 -8.04
N LEU A 19 8.21 11.14 -6.86
CA LEU A 19 6.79 10.82 -6.61
C LEU A 19 5.88 12.04 -6.69
N ALA A 20 6.42 13.24 -6.86
CA ALA A 20 5.65 14.46 -7.08
C ALA A 20 4.90 14.41 -8.42
N LEU A 21 3.76 15.07 -8.49
CA LEU A 21 2.91 15.15 -9.68
C LEU A 21 2.99 16.50 -10.37
N THR A 22 3.50 17.51 -9.67
CA THR A 22 3.53 18.90 -10.15
C THR A 22 4.93 19.49 -10.05
N PRO A 23 5.30 20.45 -10.91
CA PRO A 23 6.55 21.18 -10.79
C PRO A 23 6.68 21.92 -9.45
N LEU A 24 5.55 22.33 -8.84
CA LEU A 24 5.52 23.01 -7.54
C LEU A 24 5.92 22.05 -6.42
N GLY A 25 5.38 20.84 -6.40
CA GLY A 25 5.76 19.78 -5.45
C GLY A 25 7.19 19.32 -5.66
N THR A 26 7.63 19.16 -6.92
CA THR A 26 9.01 18.82 -7.28
C THR A 26 10.00 19.85 -6.71
N ALA A 27 9.74 21.13 -6.93
CA ALA A 27 10.61 22.22 -6.43
C ALA A 27 10.66 22.23 -4.89
N ALA A 28 9.51 22.07 -4.22
CA ALA A 28 9.45 22.03 -2.76
C ALA A 28 10.17 20.82 -2.16
N LEU A 29 10.02 19.64 -2.75
CA LEU A 29 10.68 18.42 -2.28
C LEU A 29 12.19 18.43 -2.55
N SER A 30 12.64 18.96 -3.68
CA SER A 30 14.07 19.11 -3.97
C SER A 30 14.78 20.03 -2.97
N ALA A 31 14.05 20.94 -2.34
CA ALA A 31 14.54 21.82 -1.27
C ALA A 31 14.25 21.27 0.13
N LEU A 32 13.88 19.98 0.28
CA LEU A 32 13.53 19.38 1.56
C LEU A 32 14.76 19.28 2.47
N GLU A 33 14.70 19.94 3.60
CA GLU A 33 15.74 19.91 4.64
C GLU A 33 15.19 19.44 5.98
N PRO A 34 15.99 18.75 6.82
CA PRO A 34 15.62 18.38 8.17
C PRO A 34 15.45 19.60 9.07
N SER A 35 14.32 19.72 9.76
CA SER A 35 14.08 20.77 10.74
C SER A 35 14.64 20.40 12.12
N THR A 36 15.12 21.41 12.85
CA THR A 36 15.55 21.26 14.25
C THR A 36 14.52 21.80 15.26
N ASP A 37 13.39 22.33 14.78
CA ASP A 37 12.28 22.76 15.64
C ASP A 37 11.32 21.59 15.90
N PRO A 38 11.18 21.13 17.16
CA PRO A 38 10.30 20.02 17.49
C PRO A 38 8.84 20.21 17.05
N LYS A 39 8.32 21.46 17.08
CA LYS A 39 6.94 21.74 16.68
C LYS A 39 6.74 21.56 15.19
N VAL A 40 7.68 22.03 14.39
CA VAL A 40 7.66 21.86 12.93
C VAL A 40 7.77 20.38 12.55
N VAL A 41 8.68 19.66 13.21
CA VAL A 41 8.90 18.24 12.98
C VAL A 41 7.66 17.41 13.29
N VAL A 42 7.06 17.62 14.47
CA VAL A 42 5.84 16.89 14.88
C VAL A 42 4.68 17.20 13.93
N ALA A 43 4.46 18.48 13.59
CA ALA A 43 3.40 18.85 12.66
C ALA A 43 3.60 18.24 11.26
N ALA A 44 4.87 18.17 10.77
CA ALA A 44 5.18 17.54 9.48
C ALA A 44 4.92 16.03 9.50
N GLN A 45 5.22 15.34 10.60
CA GLN A 45 4.94 13.91 10.76
C GLN A 45 3.43 13.65 10.84
N GLU A 46 2.70 14.45 11.63
CA GLU A 46 1.25 14.34 11.74
C GLU A 46 0.57 14.51 10.38
N ALA A 47 1.01 15.51 9.59
CA ALA A 47 0.50 15.74 8.24
C ALA A 47 0.78 14.57 7.29
N THR A 48 2.00 13.99 7.36
CA THR A 48 2.35 12.81 6.55
C THR A 48 1.52 11.60 6.96
N SER A 49 1.39 11.32 8.27
CA SER A 49 0.61 10.20 8.80
C SER A 49 -0.87 10.33 8.47
N GLU A 50 -1.43 11.54 8.55
CA GLU A 50 -2.81 11.78 8.15
C GLU A 50 -3.01 11.52 6.66
N THR A 51 -2.04 11.95 5.83
CA THR A 51 -2.09 11.72 4.37
C THR A 51 -1.95 10.24 4.02
N VAL A 52 -1.11 9.48 4.73
CA VAL A 52 -1.02 8.00 4.57
C VAL A 52 -2.38 7.37 4.83
N ARG A 53 -3.02 7.68 5.96
CA ARG A 53 -4.37 7.18 6.31
C ARG A 53 -5.44 7.61 5.30
N PHE A 54 -5.31 8.81 4.75
CA PHE A 54 -6.21 9.28 3.70
C PHE A 54 -6.07 8.44 2.44
N LEU A 55 -4.85 8.20 1.96
CA LEU A 55 -4.57 7.45 0.73
C LEU A 55 -4.82 5.94 0.84
N GLU A 56 -4.94 5.38 2.04
CA GLU A 56 -5.39 4.00 2.24
C GLU A 56 -6.89 3.81 1.93
N ARG A 57 -7.69 4.86 2.05
CA ARG A 57 -9.16 4.82 1.90
C ARG A 57 -9.68 5.58 0.69
N HIS A 58 -8.88 6.50 0.16
CA HIS A 58 -9.22 7.40 -0.93
C HIS A 58 -8.18 7.35 -2.05
N PRO A 59 -8.57 7.64 -3.30
CA PRO A 59 -7.62 7.73 -4.41
C PRO A 59 -6.63 8.89 -4.18
N LEU A 60 -5.54 8.85 -4.95
CA LEU A 60 -4.56 9.94 -5.01
C LEU A 60 -5.25 11.28 -5.34
N PHE A 61 -4.67 12.37 -4.86
CA PHE A 61 -5.12 13.72 -5.26
C PHE A 61 -4.95 13.87 -6.77
N PRO A 62 -5.99 14.28 -7.50
CA PRO A 62 -5.96 14.33 -8.96
C PRO A 62 -5.20 15.55 -9.50
N LEU A 63 -4.10 15.94 -8.87
CA LEU A 63 -3.33 17.12 -9.24
C LEU A 63 -2.74 16.97 -10.66
N ARG A 64 -2.92 18.01 -11.48
CA ARG A 64 -2.44 18.06 -12.87
C ARG A 64 -1.74 19.39 -13.08
N ALA A 65 -0.46 19.35 -13.45
CA ALA A 65 0.30 20.53 -13.81
C ALA A 65 1.33 20.16 -14.87
N GLY A 66 1.37 20.91 -15.95
CA GLY A 66 2.44 20.79 -16.95
C GLY A 66 3.71 21.50 -16.50
N GLU A 67 4.83 21.14 -17.11
CA GLU A 67 6.16 21.75 -16.81
C GLU A 67 6.18 23.27 -17.02
N SER A 68 5.39 23.78 -17.97
CA SER A 68 5.26 25.21 -18.25
C SER A 68 4.36 25.99 -17.28
N LEU A 69 3.81 25.34 -16.24
CA LEU A 69 2.94 26.02 -15.26
C LEU A 69 3.64 27.20 -14.54
N PRO A 70 4.88 27.08 -14.04
CA PRO A 70 5.55 28.22 -13.40
C PRO A 70 5.73 29.41 -14.32
N GLU A 71 6.04 29.14 -15.60
CA GLU A 71 6.18 30.15 -16.64
C GLU A 71 4.83 30.86 -16.92
N ALA A 72 3.76 30.08 -17.12
CA ALA A 72 2.42 30.62 -17.34
C ALA A 72 1.94 31.49 -16.18
N LEU A 73 2.21 31.07 -14.93
CA LEU A 73 1.93 31.86 -13.74
C LEU A 73 2.75 33.16 -13.70
N GLY A 74 4.00 33.14 -14.15
CA GLY A 74 4.86 34.33 -14.31
C GLY A 74 4.28 35.33 -15.32
N TYR A 75 3.77 34.86 -16.47
CA TYR A 75 3.16 35.70 -17.48
C TYR A 75 1.86 36.39 -17.01
N LEU A 76 1.13 35.83 -16.05
CA LEU A 76 -0.04 36.51 -15.46
C LEU A 76 0.31 37.85 -14.83
N ALA A 77 1.54 38.08 -14.39
CA ALA A 77 1.98 39.36 -13.84
C ALA A 77 2.13 40.46 -14.92
N ILE A 78 2.19 40.13 -16.21
CA ILE A 78 2.41 41.07 -17.31
C ILE A 78 1.06 41.55 -17.86
N THR A 79 0.69 42.77 -17.51
CA THR A 79 -0.58 43.38 -17.95
C THR A 79 -0.63 43.55 -19.47
N GLY A 80 -1.76 43.24 -20.11
CA GLY A 80 -1.98 43.42 -21.51
C GLY A 80 -1.41 42.29 -22.40
N GLN A 81 -0.75 41.32 -21.86
CA GLN A 81 -0.26 40.16 -22.59
C GLN A 81 -1.13 38.94 -22.32
N PRO A 82 -1.72 38.28 -23.31
CA PRO A 82 -2.47 37.07 -23.12
C PRO A 82 -1.55 35.85 -22.94
N LEU A 83 -2.01 34.84 -22.22
CA LEU A 83 -1.45 33.49 -22.24
C LEU A 83 -1.80 32.81 -23.58
N GLU A 84 -0.91 31.93 -24.02
CA GLU A 84 -1.19 31.06 -25.15
C GLU A 84 -2.36 30.10 -24.85
N PRO A 85 -3.10 29.64 -25.88
CA PRO A 85 -4.26 28.78 -25.69
C PRO A 85 -3.96 27.54 -24.88
N LEU A 86 -2.84 26.85 -25.12
CA LEU A 86 -2.41 25.66 -24.36
C LEU A 86 -2.04 26.00 -22.93
N GLN A 87 -1.43 27.17 -22.68
CA GLN A 87 -1.11 27.62 -21.31
C GLN A 87 -2.38 27.93 -20.52
N LEU A 88 -3.38 28.58 -21.13
CA LEU A 88 -4.70 28.82 -20.51
C LEU A 88 -5.40 27.49 -20.20
N ARG A 89 -5.35 26.54 -21.12
CA ARG A 89 -5.94 25.22 -20.90
C ARG A 89 -5.28 24.46 -19.76
N MET A 90 -3.95 24.44 -19.72
CA MET A 90 -3.16 23.86 -18.64
C MET A 90 -3.44 24.55 -17.30
N LEU A 91 -3.53 25.89 -17.26
CA LEU A 91 -3.87 26.63 -16.04
C LEU A 91 -5.28 26.29 -15.55
N ALA A 92 -6.26 26.21 -16.46
CA ALA A 92 -7.62 25.80 -16.11
C ALA A 92 -7.67 24.37 -15.58
N ASP A 93 -6.95 23.44 -16.20
CA ASP A 93 -6.91 22.03 -15.73
C ASP A 93 -6.14 21.89 -14.41
N PHE A 94 -5.11 22.69 -14.17
CA PHE A 94 -4.42 22.78 -12.87
C PHE A 94 -5.37 23.23 -11.77
N VAL A 95 -6.01 24.39 -11.97
CA VAL A 95 -6.93 24.99 -10.97
C VAL A 95 -8.09 24.04 -10.67
N ASP A 96 -8.70 23.44 -11.71
CA ASP A 96 -9.78 22.45 -11.55
C ASP A 96 -9.32 21.22 -10.77
N SER A 97 -8.09 20.74 -11.02
CA SER A 97 -7.54 19.58 -10.33
C SER A 97 -7.33 19.82 -8.83
N VAL A 98 -6.92 21.03 -8.46
CA VAL A 98 -6.76 21.43 -7.05
C VAL A 98 -8.12 21.58 -6.36
N ASP A 99 -9.14 22.16 -7.04
CA ASP A 99 -10.51 22.20 -6.49
C ASP A 99 -11.07 20.78 -6.29
N GLN A 100 -10.85 19.86 -7.24
CA GLN A 100 -11.25 18.46 -7.11
C GLN A 100 -10.56 17.76 -5.93
N ALA A 101 -9.25 18.01 -5.70
CA ALA A 101 -8.55 17.52 -4.53
C ALA A 101 -9.16 18.06 -3.24
N GLY A 102 -9.44 19.37 -3.19
CA GLY A 102 -10.12 20.01 -2.06
C GLY A 102 -11.50 19.44 -1.80
N VAL A 103 -12.29 19.15 -2.83
CA VAL A 103 -13.60 18.49 -2.71
C VAL A 103 -13.45 17.08 -2.14
N SER A 104 -12.43 16.31 -2.59
CA SER A 104 -12.17 14.96 -2.06
C SER A 104 -11.88 14.98 -0.57
N VAL A 105 -11.00 15.89 -0.12
CA VAL A 105 -10.67 16.07 1.32
C VAL A 105 -11.90 16.51 2.12
N ARG A 106 -12.66 17.50 1.65
CA ARG A 106 -13.88 17.96 2.34
C ARG A 106 -14.95 16.86 2.47
N ARG A 107 -15.07 15.97 1.48
CA ARG A 107 -16.00 14.81 1.52
C ARG A 107 -15.57 13.74 2.51
N ALA A 108 -14.27 13.56 2.74
CA ALA A 108 -13.74 12.62 3.72
C ALA A 108 -14.08 13.01 5.18
N GLY A 109 -14.50 14.24 5.43
CA GLY A 109 -15.05 14.68 6.71
C GLY A 109 -14.00 15.04 7.76
N SER A 110 -14.40 14.93 9.04
CA SER A 110 -13.61 15.37 10.20
C SER A 110 -12.44 14.44 10.57
N ASP A 111 -12.31 13.28 9.91
CA ASP A 111 -11.26 12.30 10.21
C ASP A 111 -9.86 12.78 9.79
N PHE A 112 -9.79 13.83 8.97
CA PHE A 112 -8.58 14.38 8.38
C PHE A 112 -8.45 15.91 8.64
N PRO A 113 -8.22 16.31 9.90
CA PRO A 113 -8.24 17.73 10.28
C PRO A 113 -7.10 18.58 9.70
N VAL A 114 -5.91 17.99 9.50
CA VAL A 114 -4.75 18.69 8.91
C VAL A 114 -5.00 18.98 7.44
N LEU A 115 -5.41 17.99 6.67
CA LEU A 115 -5.78 18.14 5.26
C LEU A 115 -7.00 19.07 5.12
N GLY A 116 -7.97 18.96 6.01
CA GLY A 116 -9.14 19.84 6.05
C GLY A 116 -8.76 21.31 6.20
N LYS A 117 -7.84 21.63 7.12
CA LYS A 117 -7.33 23.01 7.31
C LYS A 117 -6.54 23.49 6.09
N LEU A 118 -5.75 22.59 5.48
CA LEU A 118 -4.96 22.91 4.30
C LEU A 118 -5.84 23.33 3.12
N VAL A 119 -6.94 22.60 2.85
CA VAL A 119 -7.83 22.87 1.72
C VAL A 119 -8.93 23.90 2.00
N ALA A 120 -9.08 24.35 3.24
CA ALA A 120 -10.12 25.29 3.63
C ALA A 120 -10.09 26.61 2.84
N PRO A 121 -8.92 27.24 2.58
CA PRO A 121 -8.84 28.53 1.92
C PRO A 121 -8.99 28.47 0.39
N ILE A 122 -9.18 27.30 -0.23
CA ILE A 122 -9.33 27.16 -1.69
C ILE A 122 -10.54 27.93 -2.18
N ALA A 123 -10.32 28.96 -3.01
CA ALA A 123 -11.37 29.68 -3.71
C ALA A 123 -11.77 28.94 -5.00
N SER A 124 -13.05 29.01 -5.37
CA SER A 124 -13.56 28.36 -6.60
C SER A 124 -13.23 29.19 -7.82
N PHE A 125 -12.78 28.53 -8.88
CA PHE A 125 -12.50 29.10 -10.22
C PHE A 125 -13.36 28.42 -11.31
N LYS A 126 -14.52 27.91 -10.95
CA LYS A 126 -15.39 27.15 -11.87
C LYS A 126 -15.79 27.93 -13.11
N ASP A 127 -16.04 29.22 -12.95
CA ASP A 127 -16.48 30.10 -14.04
C ASP A 127 -15.33 30.39 -15.00
N GLU A 128 -14.11 30.61 -14.48
CA GLU A 128 -12.90 30.78 -15.28
C GLU A 128 -12.55 29.50 -16.06
N VAL A 129 -12.58 28.35 -15.38
CA VAL A 129 -12.35 27.04 -15.99
C VAL A 129 -13.39 26.74 -17.08
N ALA A 130 -14.67 27.00 -16.79
CA ALA A 130 -15.74 26.79 -17.78
C ALA A 130 -15.58 27.71 -18.99
N ALA A 131 -15.18 28.97 -18.78
CA ALA A 131 -14.94 29.92 -19.88
C ALA A 131 -13.77 29.48 -20.77
N VAL A 132 -12.66 29.02 -20.18
CA VAL A 132 -11.53 28.51 -20.95
C VAL A 132 -11.93 27.27 -21.76
N ARG A 133 -12.59 26.30 -21.11
CA ARG A 133 -13.03 25.05 -21.75
C ARG A 133 -14.08 25.27 -22.83
N HIS A 134 -14.89 26.32 -22.71
CA HIS A 134 -15.84 26.72 -23.74
C HIS A 134 -15.13 27.34 -24.94
N ALA A 135 -14.08 28.11 -24.72
CA ALA A 135 -13.43 28.87 -25.79
C ALA A 135 -12.30 28.12 -26.49
N ILE A 136 -11.62 27.18 -25.78
CA ILE A 136 -10.40 26.52 -26.27
C ILE A 136 -10.58 25.00 -26.17
N ASP A 137 -10.27 24.29 -27.24
CA ASP A 137 -10.31 22.83 -27.28
C ASP A 137 -9.09 22.20 -26.59
N PRO A 138 -9.04 20.86 -26.40
CA PRO A 138 -7.88 20.17 -25.81
C PRO A 138 -6.58 20.31 -26.63
N GLY A 139 -6.67 20.59 -27.93
CA GLY A 139 -5.52 20.78 -28.82
C GLY A 139 -4.96 22.21 -28.80
N GLY A 140 -5.61 23.15 -28.09
CA GLY A 140 -5.22 24.55 -28.03
C GLY A 140 -5.80 25.40 -29.16
N GLU A 141 -6.78 24.89 -29.91
CA GLU A 141 -7.46 25.69 -30.93
C GLU A 141 -8.57 26.53 -30.31
N VAL A 142 -8.64 27.82 -30.64
CA VAL A 142 -9.76 28.70 -30.23
C VAL A 142 -10.97 28.36 -31.09
N LEU A 143 -12.05 27.95 -30.45
CA LEU A 143 -13.27 27.44 -31.10
C LEU A 143 -14.13 28.56 -31.70
N ASP A 144 -14.84 28.28 -32.79
CA ASP A 144 -15.73 29.25 -33.47
C ASP A 144 -16.77 29.87 -32.53
N HIS A 145 -17.21 29.18 -31.54
CA HIS A 145 -18.20 29.64 -30.57
C HIS A 145 -17.61 30.38 -29.35
N ALA A 146 -16.29 30.56 -29.31
CA ALA A 146 -15.63 31.34 -28.26
C ALA A 146 -16.13 32.80 -28.22
N SER A 147 -16.51 33.36 -29.41
CA SER A 147 -17.26 34.60 -29.48
C SER A 147 -18.18 34.61 -30.72
N ALA A 148 -19.23 35.46 -30.67
CA ALA A 148 -20.12 35.64 -31.83
C ALA A 148 -19.40 36.28 -33.03
N GLU A 149 -18.44 37.17 -32.73
CA GLU A 149 -17.66 37.86 -33.77
C GLU A 149 -16.67 36.91 -34.44
N LEU A 150 -15.95 36.07 -33.71
CA LEU A 150 -15.04 35.05 -34.28
C LEU A 150 -15.80 34.10 -35.21
N ARG A 151 -16.97 33.64 -34.77
CA ARG A 151 -17.84 32.79 -35.60
C ARG A 151 -18.21 33.48 -36.91
N ARG A 152 -18.57 34.77 -36.85
CA ARG A 152 -18.90 35.56 -38.05
C ARG A 152 -17.70 35.68 -38.98
N ILE A 153 -16.57 36.14 -38.47
CA ILE A 153 -15.34 36.29 -39.25
C ILE A 153 -14.95 34.98 -39.95
N ARG A 154 -14.95 33.87 -39.22
CA ARG A 154 -14.62 32.55 -39.82
C ARG A 154 -15.65 32.06 -40.85
N ASN A 155 -16.93 32.39 -40.69
CA ASN A 155 -17.93 32.09 -41.70
C ASN A 155 -17.71 32.95 -42.95
N ASP A 156 -17.41 34.25 -42.81
CA ASP A 156 -17.12 35.16 -43.91
C ASP A 156 -15.85 34.70 -44.64
N LEU A 157 -14.79 34.32 -43.93
CA LEU A 157 -13.57 33.75 -44.50
C LEU A 157 -13.86 32.50 -45.33
N ARG A 158 -14.64 31.55 -44.80
CA ARG A 158 -15.03 30.35 -45.55
C ARG A 158 -15.76 30.67 -46.84
N GLN A 159 -16.68 31.62 -46.80
CA GLN A 159 -17.42 32.06 -48.00
C GLN A 159 -16.51 32.73 -49.01
N LYS A 160 -15.63 33.67 -48.58
CA LYS A 160 -14.70 34.37 -49.47
C LYS A 160 -13.68 33.40 -50.09
N ARG A 161 -13.11 32.49 -49.30
CA ARG A 161 -12.18 31.44 -49.78
C ARG A 161 -12.86 30.50 -50.79
N GLN A 162 -14.13 30.13 -50.60
CA GLN A 162 -14.90 29.31 -51.50
C GLN A 162 -15.15 30.07 -52.84
N LYS A 163 -15.53 31.35 -52.76
CA LYS A 163 -15.73 32.20 -53.96
C LYS A 163 -14.43 32.40 -54.71
N LEU A 164 -13.33 32.68 -54.03
CA LEU A 164 -12.00 32.82 -54.62
C LEU A 164 -11.59 31.55 -55.33
N ARG A 165 -11.72 30.40 -54.69
CA ARG A 165 -11.41 29.09 -55.26
C ARG A 165 -12.21 28.82 -56.52
N GLY A 166 -13.52 29.06 -56.50
CA GLY A 166 -14.38 28.94 -57.70
C GLY A 166 -13.97 29.85 -58.81
N THR A 167 -13.55 31.13 -58.54
CA THR A 167 -13.04 32.07 -59.54
C THR A 167 -11.71 31.58 -60.13
N LEU A 168 -10.78 31.09 -59.30
CA LEU A 168 -9.49 30.57 -59.78
C LEU A 168 -9.66 29.25 -60.56
N GLU A 169 -10.59 28.39 -60.21
CA GLU A 169 -10.93 27.18 -61.01
C GLU A 169 -11.46 27.50 -62.40
N GLN A 170 -12.13 28.64 -62.60
CA GLN A 170 -12.53 29.11 -63.94
C GLN A 170 -11.30 29.43 -64.79
N PHE A 171 -10.21 30.00 -64.27
CA PHE A 171 -8.97 30.20 -64.96
C PHE A 171 -8.24 28.90 -65.30
N THR A 172 -8.24 27.89 -64.35
CA THR A 172 -7.55 26.62 -64.60
C THR A 172 -8.29 25.71 -65.57
N ARG A 173 -9.63 25.83 -65.70
CA ARG A 173 -10.44 25.01 -66.64
C ARG A 173 -10.91 25.75 -67.87
N GLY A 174 -10.71 27.07 -67.93
CA GLY A 174 -11.18 27.91 -69.04
C GLY A 174 -10.15 28.11 -70.16
N SER A 175 -10.40 29.08 -71.08
CA SER A 175 -9.52 29.45 -72.21
C SER A 175 -8.12 29.88 -71.72
N SER A 176 -7.97 30.27 -70.47
CA SER A 176 -6.69 30.71 -69.91
C SER A 176 -5.80 29.55 -69.43
N ALA A 177 -6.31 28.32 -69.36
CA ALA A 177 -5.55 27.12 -68.84
C ALA A 177 -4.26 26.87 -69.64
N LYS A 178 -4.27 27.15 -71.01
CA LYS A 178 -3.10 27.03 -71.92
C LYS A 178 -1.93 27.94 -71.52
N TYR A 179 -2.16 29.01 -70.77
CA TYR A 179 -1.14 29.97 -70.30
C TYR A 179 -0.53 29.62 -68.97
N LEU A 180 -1.13 28.66 -68.26
CA LEU A 180 -0.65 28.19 -66.92
C LEU A 180 0.50 27.19 -67.10
N GLN A 181 1.41 27.20 -66.14
CA GLN A 181 2.47 26.20 -66.06
C GLN A 181 1.91 24.90 -65.41
N ASP A 182 1.01 25.08 -64.46
CA ASP A 182 0.29 23.98 -63.75
C ASP A 182 -1.14 24.47 -63.47
N GLU A 183 -2.11 23.57 -63.50
CA GLU A 183 -3.52 23.83 -63.18
C GLU A 183 -3.82 23.88 -61.69
N VAL A 184 -2.76 23.99 -60.85
CA VAL A 184 -2.86 24.04 -59.38
C VAL A 184 -2.86 25.48 -58.91
N VAL A 185 -3.80 25.79 -58.00
CA VAL A 185 -3.82 27.04 -57.24
C VAL A 185 -2.81 26.92 -56.08
N THR A 186 -1.90 27.88 -55.96
CA THR A 186 -0.89 27.93 -54.91
C THR A 186 -1.04 29.22 -54.10
N GLU A 187 -0.44 29.23 -52.90
CA GLU A 187 -0.43 30.40 -52.01
C GLU A 187 0.98 31.04 -52.02
N ARG A 188 1.05 32.35 -52.12
CA ARG A 188 2.29 33.11 -51.95
C ARG A 188 1.98 34.40 -51.15
N ASN A 189 2.76 34.61 -50.08
CA ASN A 189 2.63 35.79 -49.21
C ASN A 189 1.19 36.00 -48.70
N GLY A 190 0.48 34.91 -48.33
CA GLY A 190 -0.91 34.97 -47.88
C GLY A 190 -1.94 35.19 -48.98
N ARG A 191 -1.56 35.08 -50.24
CA ARG A 191 -2.44 35.30 -51.42
C ARG A 191 -2.52 34.08 -52.31
N PHE A 192 -3.69 33.77 -52.78
CA PHE A 192 -3.90 32.66 -53.72
C PHE A 192 -3.56 33.14 -55.12
N VAL A 193 -2.64 32.45 -55.80
CA VAL A 193 -2.07 32.81 -57.06
C VAL A 193 -2.07 31.64 -58.04
N LEU A 194 -2.00 31.93 -59.33
CA LEU A 194 -1.82 30.96 -60.42
C LEU A 194 -0.37 30.92 -60.86
N MET A 195 0.09 29.77 -61.29
CA MET A 195 1.41 29.57 -61.87
C MET A 195 1.31 29.82 -63.40
N VAL A 196 1.70 31.01 -63.84
CA VAL A 196 1.65 31.44 -65.29
C VAL A 196 3.03 31.32 -65.89
N ARG A 197 3.14 30.79 -67.12
CA ARG A 197 4.41 30.79 -67.83
C ARG A 197 4.84 32.23 -68.09
N ALA A 198 6.11 32.54 -67.86
CA ALA A 198 6.63 33.89 -67.94
C ALA A 198 6.39 34.51 -69.33
N GLU A 199 6.45 33.73 -70.46
CA GLU A 199 6.14 34.10 -71.82
C GLU A 199 4.68 34.52 -72.04
N HIS A 200 3.76 34.08 -71.21
CA HIS A 200 2.34 34.34 -71.29
C HIS A 200 1.82 35.39 -70.30
N ARG A 201 2.71 36.14 -69.65
CA ARG A 201 2.39 37.17 -68.66
C ARG A 201 1.28 38.14 -69.10
N GLY A 202 1.28 38.57 -70.41
CA GLY A 202 0.32 39.53 -70.91
C GLY A 202 -1.09 38.99 -71.18
N HIS A 203 -1.28 37.65 -71.13
CA HIS A 203 -2.55 36.98 -71.36
C HIS A 203 -3.40 36.75 -70.11
N VAL A 204 -2.81 36.88 -68.93
CA VAL A 204 -3.50 36.82 -67.65
C VAL A 204 -3.27 38.15 -66.96
N PRO A 205 -4.24 39.07 -67.01
CA PRO A 205 -4.10 40.36 -66.34
C PRO A 205 -4.11 40.17 -64.86
N GLY A 206 -3.08 40.68 -64.10
CA GLY A 206 -2.95 40.51 -62.67
C GLY A 206 -1.65 41.06 -62.13
N ILE A 207 -1.42 40.79 -60.80
CA ILE A 207 -0.24 41.20 -60.07
C ILE A 207 0.71 40.01 -59.93
N VAL A 208 2.00 40.21 -60.15
CA VAL A 208 3.04 39.19 -59.94
C VAL A 208 3.57 39.27 -58.51
N HIS A 209 3.41 38.17 -57.75
CA HIS A 209 3.89 38.02 -56.35
C HIS A 209 5.24 37.31 -56.26
N GLY A 210 5.83 36.93 -57.38
CA GLY A 210 7.14 36.32 -57.46
C GLY A 210 7.32 35.49 -58.72
N SER A 211 8.52 34.90 -58.86
CA SER A 211 8.86 33.99 -59.95
C SER A 211 9.52 32.72 -59.39
N SER A 212 9.52 31.66 -60.23
CA SER A 212 10.29 30.44 -59.92
C SER A 212 11.79 30.75 -59.94
N THR A 213 12.62 29.91 -59.40
CA THR A 213 14.09 30.06 -59.35
C THR A 213 14.70 30.20 -60.74
N THR A 214 14.10 29.60 -61.77
CA THR A 214 14.53 29.65 -63.14
C THR A 214 13.94 30.86 -63.91
N GLY A 215 13.02 31.61 -63.28
CA GLY A 215 12.30 32.71 -63.97
C GLY A 215 11.24 32.26 -64.98
N ALA A 216 11.08 30.98 -65.25
CA ALA A 216 10.17 30.45 -66.27
C ALA A 216 8.69 30.48 -65.84
N THR A 217 8.39 30.57 -64.55
CA THR A 217 7.03 30.59 -63.97
C THR A 217 6.84 31.84 -63.15
N LEU A 218 5.76 32.54 -63.35
CA LEU A 218 5.33 33.68 -62.53
C LEU A 218 4.18 33.27 -61.64
N PHE A 219 4.27 33.63 -60.33
CA PHE A 219 3.16 33.48 -59.40
C PHE A 219 2.28 34.73 -59.51
N MET A 220 1.15 34.58 -60.20
CA MET A 220 0.31 35.68 -60.57
C MET A 220 -1.05 35.64 -59.88
N GLU A 221 -1.42 36.76 -59.32
CA GLU A 221 -2.76 37.01 -58.79
C GLU A 221 -3.60 37.62 -59.90
N PRO A 222 -4.62 36.95 -60.45
CA PRO A 222 -5.48 37.49 -61.45
C PRO A 222 -6.21 38.77 -61.00
N ALA A 223 -6.39 39.77 -61.83
CA ALA A 223 -7.07 41.02 -61.44
C ALA A 223 -8.48 40.81 -60.90
N ALA A 224 -9.18 39.78 -61.37
CA ALA A 224 -10.52 39.40 -60.90
C ALA A 224 -10.52 38.83 -59.43
N THR A 225 -9.36 38.46 -58.88
CA THR A 225 -9.24 37.87 -57.55
C THR A 225 -8.56 38.80 -56.55
N VAL A 226 -8.04 39.95 -56.95
CA VAL A 226 -7.31 40.91 -56.10
C VAL A 226 -8.18 41.38 -54.90
N GLU A 227 -9.43 41.81 -55.19
CA GLU A 227 -10.37 42.26 -54.15
C GLU A 227 -10.71 41.12 -53.14
N LEU A 228 -10.94 39.91 -53.69
CA LEU A 228 -11.23 38.74 -52.80
C LEU A 228 -10.03 38.36 -51.91
N ASN A 229 -8.81 38.41 -52.46
CA ASN A 229 -7.59 38.16 -51.65
C ASN A 229 -7.39 39.28 -50.61
N ASN A 230 -7.67 40.54 -50.93
CA ASN A 230 -7.61 41.63 -49.95
C ASN A 230 -8.62 41.45 -48.86
N ASP A 231 -9.86 41.09 -49.17
CA ASP A 231 -10.92 40.79 -48.19
C ASP A 231 -10.50 39.63 -47.28
N ILE A 232 -9.85 38.58 -47.81
CA ILE A 232 -9.37 37.43 -47.03
C ILE A 232 -8.29 37.86 -46.05
N VAL A 233 -7.28 38.62 -46.51
CA VAL A 233 -6.18 39.12 -45.64
C VAL A 233 -6.74 40.00 -44.52
N GLU A 234 -7.70 40.91 -44.84
CA GLU A 234 -8.34 41.75 -43.85
C GLU A 234 -9.12 40.91 -42.82
N LEU A 235 -9.85 39.88 -43.26
CA LEU A 235 -10.57 38.98 -42.37
C LEU A 235 -9.64 38.12 -41.49
N GLU A 236 -8.49 37.67 -42.02
CA GLU A 236 -7.46 36.95 -41.28
C GLU A 236 -6.80 37.84 -40.23
N ASP A 237 -6.57 39.10 -40.51
CA ASP A 237 -6.09 40.08 -39.53
C ASP A 237 -7.12 40.29 -38.42
N ARG A 238 -8.39 40.47 -38.78
CA ARG A 238 -9.50 40.59 -37.81
C ARG A 238 -9.68 39.28 -36.97
N GLU A 239 -9.48 38.12 -37.59
CA GLU A 239 -9.50 36.85 -36.86
C GLU A 239 -8.40 36.82 -35.80
N ARG A 240 -7.16 37.23 -36.14
CA ARG A 240 -6.02 37.29 -35.21
C ARG A 240 -6.27 38.29 -34.09
N GLU A 241 -6.82 39.46 -34.40
CA GLU A 241 -7.17 40.45 -33.38
C GLU A 241 -8.27 39.99 -32.45
N GLU A 242 -9.30 39.30 -32.97
CA GLU A 242 -10.38 38.76 -32.13
C GLU A 242 -9.90 37.58 -31.25
N ILE A 243 -9.06 36.70 -31.78
CA ILE A 243 -8.42 35.63 -31.01
C ILE A 243 -7.59 36.23 -29.86
N PHE A 244 -6.76 37.23 -30.16
CA PHE A 244 -5.98 37.94 -29.16
C PHE A 244 -6.88 38.54 -28.05
N ARG A 245 -7.99 39.19 -28.45
CA ARG A 245 -8.97 39.78 -27.51
C ARG A 245 -9.62 38.72 -26.61
N ILE A 246 -9.98 37.57 -27.20
CA ILE A 246 -10.57 36.44 -26.43
C ILE A 246 -9.54 35.91 -25.45
N LEU A 247 -8.32 35.61 -25.87
CA LEU A 247 -7.26 35.10 -25.01
C LEU A 247 -6.89 36.09 -23.91
N LEU A 248 -6.80 37.36 -24.19
CA LEU A 248 -6.56 38.41 -23.21
C LEU A 248 -7.68 38.44 -22.15
N GLY A 249 -8.95 38.43 -22.62
CA GLY A 249 -10.10 38.40 -21.71
C GLY A 249 -10.14 37.18 -20.81
N LEU A 250 -9.76 36.00 -21.29
CA LEU A 250 -9.64 34.77 -20.48
C LEU A 250 -8.47 34.88 -19.50
N THR A 251 -7.33 35.41 -19.92
CA THR A 251 -6.14 35.62 -19.08
C THR A 251 -6.45 36.61 -17.95
N ASP A 252 -7.16 37.70 -18.27
CA ASP A 252 -7.49 38.74 -17.29
C ASP A 252 -8.44 38.25 -16.19
N ARG A 253 -9.26 37.22 -16.46
CA ARG A 253 -10.08 36.60 -15.40
C ARG A 253 -9.21 35.99 -14.31
N PHE A 254 -8.15 35.25 -14.67
CA PHE A 254 -7.20 34.73 -13.69
C PHE A 254 -6.34 35.85 -13.07
N ARG A 255 -5.88 36.79 -13.89
CA ARG A 255 -5.07 37.94 -13.45
C ARG A 255 -5.78 38.82 -12.43
N SER A 256 -7.11 38.92 -12.47
CA SER A 256 -7.90 39.68 -11.50
C SER A 256 -7.96 39.08 -10.10
N ARG A 257 -7.51 37.84 -9.91
CA ARG A 257 -7.60 37.08 -8.65
C ARG A 257 -6.22 36.53 -8.20
N PRO A 258 -5.20 37.40 -8.06
CA PRO A 258 -3.83 36.96 -7.82
C PRO A 258 -3.66 36.34 -6.42
N ALA A 259 -4.37 36.85 -5.40
CA ALA A 259 -4.32 36.29 -4.04
C ALA A 259 -4.92 34.89 -3.97
N ASP A 260 -6.06 34.66 -4.64
CA ASP A 260 -6.69 33.32 -4.68
C ASP A 260 -5.80 32.31 -5.42
N LEU A 261 -5.16 32.72 -6.52
CA LEU A 261 -4.21 31.88 -7.26
C LEU A 261 -2.97 31.54 -6.43
N ALA A 262 -2.44 32.48 -5.66
CA ALA A 262 -1.29 32.25 -4.77
C ALA A 262 -1.63 31.20 -3.70
N VAL A 263 -2.79 31.35 -3.04
CA VAL A 263 -3.28 30.35 -2.07
C VAL A 263 -3.44 28.98 -2.72
N LEU A 264 -3.98 28.92 -3.94
CA LEU A 264 -4.20 27.67 -4.65
C LEU A 264 -2.87 27.00 -5.02
N GLN A 265 -1.85 27.79 -5.41
CA GLN A 265 -0.50 27.27 -5.65
C GLN A 265 0.15 26.69 -4.38
N ASP A 266 0.02 27.40 -3.24
CA ASP A 266 0.52 26.91 -1.96
C ASP A 266 -0.15 25.60 -1.56
N VAL A 267 -1.48 25.52 -1.66
CA VAL A 267 -2.23 24.30 -1.36
C VAL A 267 -1.85 23.15 -2.29
N ALA A 268 -1.70 23.43 -3.59
CA ALA A 268 -1.26 22.40 -4.56
C ALA A 268 0.12 21.87 -4.23
N ARG A 269 1.08 22.77 -3.93
CA ARG A 269 2.44 22.42 -3.51
C ARG A 269 2.41 21.52 -2.28
N ASP A 270 1.65 21.92 -1.26
CA ASP A 270 1.63 21.21 0.02
C ASP A 270 0.91 19.86 -0.10
N LEU A 271 -0.21 19.79 -0.82
CA LEU A 271 -0.90 18.51 -1.10
C LEU A 271 -0.01 17.54 -1.89
N ASP A 272 0.70 18.03 -2.92
CA ASP A 272 1.59 17.20 -3.72
C ASP A 272 2.79 16.69 -2.91
N THR A 273 3.38 17.59 -2.10
CA THR A 273 4.46 17.25 -1.17
C THR A 273 4.02 16.17 -0.18
N LEU A 274 2.86 16.33 0.45
CA LEU A 274 2.33 15.37 1.42
C LEU A 274 1.99 14.03 0.75
N GLN A 275 1.40 14.06 -0.44
CA GLN A 275 1.11 12.85 -1.20
C GLN A 275 2.38 12.10 -1.59
N ALA A 276 3.43 12.79 -2.02
CA ALA A 276 4.72 12.18 -2.36
C ALA A 276 5.36 11.53 -1.12
N LYS A 277 5.38 12.21 0.03
CA LYS A 277 5.84 11.67 1.32
C LYS A 277 5.04 10.44 1.75
N ALA A 278 3.72 10.48 1.65
CA ALA A 278 2.85 9.36 1.99
C ALA A 278 3.05 8.15 1.07
N ARG A 279 3.21 8.38 -0.24
CA ARG A 279 3.54 7.32 -1.20
C ARG A 279 4.90 6.69 -0.93
N HIS A 280 5.89 7.53 -0.58
CA HIS A 280 7.20 7.01 -0.17
C HIS A 280 7.10 6.15 1.08
N SER A 281 6.36 6.60 2.10
CA SER A 281 6.08 5.82 3.31
C SER A 281 5.52 4.43 2.98
N SER A 282 4.49 4.36 2.14
CA SER A 282 3.90 3.08 1.71
C SER A 282 4.89 2.20 0.95
N LYS A 283 5.73 2.80 0.09
CA LYS A 283 6.75 2.08 -0.70
C LYS A 283 7.81 1.40 0.16
N VAL A 284 8.25 2.07 1.24
CA VAL A 284 9.29 1.55 2.15
C VAL A 284 8.72 0.83 3.37
N ASN A 285 7.41 0.66 3.48
CA ASN A 285 6.70 0.20 4.69
C ASN A 285 7.12 1.02 5.92
N GLY A 286 7.12 2.34 5.77
CA GLY A 286 7.54 3.29 6.80
C GLY A 286 6.50 3.44 7.90
N ILE A 287 6.98 3.67 9.11
CA ILE A 287 6.16 4.03 10.27
C ILE A 287 6.46 5.46 10.72
N GLU A 288 5.48 6.10 11.34
CA GLU A 288 5.68 7.38 12.01
C GLU A 288 6.66 7.24 13.19
N PRO A 289 7.79 7.98 13.22
CA PRO A 289 8.70 7.97 14.35
C PRO A 289 8.11 8.73 15.54
N ALA A 290 8.24 8.18 16.74
CA ALA A 290 7.87 8.84 17.99
C ALA A 290 9.01 9.72 18.50
N PHE A 291 8.74 10.98 18.81
CA PHE A 291 9.74 11.88 19.38
C PHE A 291 9.73 11.84 20.91
N THR A 292 10.92 11.71 21.49
CA THR A 292 11.12 11.63 22.95
C THR A 292 11.76 12.91 23.47
N ALA A 293 11.38 13.29 24.68
CA ALA A 293 12.03 14.41 25.38
C ALA A 293 13.37 14.01 26.00
N ASP A 294 13.57 12.72 26.27
CA ASP A 294 14.82 12.15 26.74
C ASP A 294 15.76 11.88 25.55
N THR A 295 17.03 11.68 25.86
CA THR A 295 18.07 11.40 24.87
C THR A 295 18.16 9.91 24.58
N SER A 296 17.04 9.22 24.33
CA SER A 296 17.02 7.82 23.91
C SER A 296 16.89 7.69 22.40
N LEU A 297 17.56 6.69 21.82
CA LEU A 297 17.42 6.29 20.44
C LEU A 297 17.07 4.81 20.38
N GLU A 298 15.83 4.49 20.00
CA GLU A 298 15.34 3.13 19.85
C GLU A 298 14.85 2.91 18.42
N LEU A 299 15.57 2.12 17.65
CA LEU A 299 15.17 1.68 16.31
C LEU A 299 15.12 0.16 16.31
N LYS A 300 13.94 -0.44 16.14
CA LYS A 300 13.77 -1.89 16.03
C LYS A 300 13.32 -2.27 14.64
N GLY A 301 13.90 -3.35 14.13
CA GLY A 301 13.60 -3.83 12.80
C GLY A 301 13.93 -2.81 11.70
N ALA A 302 14.88 -1.91 11.94
CA ALA A 302 15.27 -0.85 11.01
C ALA A 302 15.89 -1.43 9.75
N ARG A 303 15.41 -0.98 8.57
CA ARG A 303 15.90 -1.41 7.25
C ARG A 303 16.38 -0.20 6.47
N HIS A 304 17.60 -0.23 5.98
CA HIS A 304 18.11 0.86 5.15
C HIS A 304 17.32 0.97 3.85
N PRO A 305 16.63 2.09 3.56
CA PRO A 305 15.67 2.19 2.45
C PRO A 305 16.28 2.07 1.06
N MET A 306 17.59 2.29 0.93
CA MET A 306 18.32 2.18 -0.34
C MET A 306 18.84 0.77 -0.63
N LEU A 307 18.63 -0.21 0.25
CA LEU A 307 19.02 -1.60 0.07
C LEU A 307 17.80 -2.46 -0.27
N GLU A 308 17.80 -3.10 -1.43
CA GLU A 308 16.67 -3.94 -1.89
C GLU A 308 16.36 -5.11 -0.92
N ARG A 309 17.39 -5.68 -0.30
CA ARG A 309 17.28 -6.80 0.66
C ARG A 309 17.90 -6.44 2.00
N ALA A 310 17.49 -5.31 2.55
CA ALA A 310 17.96 -4.89 3.85
C ALA A 310 17.58 -5.90 4.94
N VAL A 311 18.57 -6.44 5.64
CA VAL A 311 18.34 -7.22 6.87
C VAL A 311 17.98 -6.24 7.99
N PRO A 312 16.91 -6.50 8.77
CA PRO A 312 16.52 -5.60 9.84
C PRO A 312 17.58 -5.57 10.95
N VAL A 313 17.89 -4.37 11.42
CA VAL A 313 18.82 -4.14 12.53
C VAL A 313 18.11 -3.43 13.67
N ASP A 314 18.43 -3.82 14.91
CA ASP A 314 17.97 -3.15 16.12
C ASP A 314 19.09 -2.25 16.66
N VAL A 315 18.83 -0.93 16.71
CA VAL A 315 19.75 0.05 17.29
C VAL A 315 19.13 0.61 18.56
N LEU A 316 19.76 0.32 19.69
CA LEU A 316 19.26 0.67 21.02
C LEU A 316 20.32 1.49 21.79
N LEU A 317 19.98 2.69 22.17
CA LEU A 317 20.81 3.59 22.93
C LEU A 317 19.94 4.29 23.99
N ASP A 318 19.65 3.55 25.05
CA ASP A 318 18.77 3.99 26.14
C ASP A 318 19.59 4.39 27.37
N PRO A 319 19.15 5.39 28.14
CA PRO A 319 19.79 5.75 29.39
C PRO A 319 19.96 4.52 30.34
N PRO A 320 21.12 4.40 31.03
CA PRO A 320 22.17 5.39 31.16
C PRO A 320 23.15 5.46 29.98
N ASN A 321 23.02 4.56 29.00
CA ASN A 321 23.97 4.48 27.88
C ASN A 321 23.81 5.68 26.93
N ARG A 322 24.93 6.34 26.64
CA ARG A 322 25.03 7.41 25.65
C ARG A 322 25.96 7.05 24.50
N VAL A 323 26.66 5.93 24.62
CA VAL A 323 27.58 5.44 23.59
C VAL A 323 27.18 4.01 23.20
N LEU A 324 27.10 3.76 21.89
CA LEU A 324 27.01 2.42 21.32
C LEU A 324 28.30 2.13 20.54
N LEU A 325 29.12 1.22 21.06
CA LEU A 325 30.28 0.70 20.35
C LEU A 325 29.93 -0.55 19.57
N ILE A 326 30.02 -0.47 18.23
CA ILE A 326 29.76 -1.58 17.34
C ILE A 326 31.08 -2.21 16.91
N THR A 327 31.26 -3.48 17.19
CA THR A 327 32.52 -4.19 16.97
C THR A 327 32.35 -5.33 15.96
N GLY A 328 33.46 -5.86 15.45
CA GLY A 328 33.43 -6.96 14.47
C GLY A 328 34.07 -6.61 13.12
N PRO A 329 34.14 -7.53 12.17
CA PRO A 329 34.71 -7.30 10.84
C PRO A 329 33.85 -6.33 10.00
N ASN A 330 34.50 -5.67 9.01
CA ASN A 330 33.84 -4.65 8.16
C ASN A 330 32.68 -5.20 7.33
N THR A 331 32.76 -6.46 6.92
CA THR A 331 31.71 -7.16 6.16
C THR A 331 30.42 -7.40 6.96
N GLY A 332 30.40 -7.12 8.26
CA GLY A 332 29.26 -7.39 9.15
C GLY A 332 28.09 -6.41 9.04
N GLY A 333 28.23 -5.25 8.37
CA GLY A 333 27.17 -4.24 8.25
C GLY A 333 27.30 -3.07 9.26
N LYS A 334 28.47 -2.87 9.88
CA LYS A 334 28.73 -1.78 10.85
C LYS A 334 28.39 -0.40 10.30
N THR A 335 28.98 -0.05 9.14
CA THR A 335 28.75 1.22 8.44
C THR A 335 27.28 1.41 8.06
N VAL A 336 26.59 0.33 7.63
CA VAL A 336 25.16 0.39 7.29
C VAL A 336 24.32 0.69 8.52
N ALA A 337 24.64 0.13 9.70
CA ALA A 337 23.91 0.44 10.92
C ALA A 337 24.08 1.90 11.35
N LEU A 338 25.29 2.46 11.25
CA LEU A 338 25.56 3.90 11.51
C LEU A 338 24.76 4.76 10.54
N LYS A 339 24.89 4.50 9.22
CA LYS A 339 24.15 5.24 8.18
C LYS A 339 22.64 5.15 8.40
N THR A 340 22.11 3.96 8.73
CA THR A 340 20.66 3.78 8.99
C THR A 340 20.18 4.65 10.14
N ALA A 341 20.90 4.67 11.27
CA ALA A 341 20.53 5.49 12.42
C ALA A 341 20.54 6.99 12.11
N GLY A 342 21.60 7.48 11.46
CA GLY A 342 21.70 8.89 11.06
C GLY A 342 20.67 9.27 10.00
N LEU A 343 20.48 8.44 8.98
CA LEU A 343 19.50 8.66 7.92
C LEU A 343 18.08 8.74 8.49
N PHE A 344 17.73 7.85 9.44
CA PHE A 344 16.43 7.87 10.08
C PHE A 344 16.20 9.13 10.92
N ALA A 345 17.23 9.66 11.56
CA ALA A 345 17.14 10.95 12.25
C ALA A 345 16.82 12.08 11.25
N LEU A 346 17.50 12.13 10.10
CA LEU A 346 17.23 13.14 9.06
C LEU A 346 15.85 12.97 8.42
N MET A 347 15.46 11.73 8.08
CA MET A 347 14.13 11.43 7.54
C MET A 347 13.02 11.84 8.51
N ALA A 348 13.13 11.43 9.77
CA ALA A 348 12.17 11.79 10.81
C ALA A 348 12.02 13.31 10.95
N GLN A 349 13.11 14.06 10.96
CA GLN A 349 13.11 15.50 11.09
C GLN A 349 12.66 16.26 9.82
N SER A 350 12.50 15.54 8.70
CA SER A 350 11.97 16.07 7.44
C SER A 350 10.49 15.70 7.22
N GLY A 351 9.82 15.13 8.23
CA GLY A 351 8.43 14.68 8.12
C GLY A 351 8.27 13.44 7.23
N LEU A 352 9.31 12.60 7.12
CA LEU A 352 9.27 11.32 6.42
C LEU A 352 9.15 10.18 7.41
N HIS A 353 8.33 9.19 7.11
CA HIS A 353 8.28 7.92 7.84
C HIS A 353 9.54 7.09 7.61
N VAL A 354 9.88 6.26 8.58
CA VAL A 354 11.09 5.43 8.55
C VAL A 354 10.76 3.94 8.49
N PRO A 355 11.46 3.14 7.70
CA PRO A 355 11.22 1.71 7.55
C PRO A 355 11.72 0.92 8.76
N ALA A 356 10.93 0.87 9.81
CA ALA A 356 11.20 0.17 11.06
C ALA A 356 9.92 -0.44 11.65
N THR A 357 10.04 -1.28 12.68
CA THR A 357 8.89 -1.74 13.49
C THR A 357 8.64 -0.83 14.69
N VAL A 358 9.71 -0.22 15.23
CA VAL A 358 9.66 0.82 16.25
C VAL A 358 10.73 1.84 15.93
N ALA A 359 10.38 3.11 16.00
CA ALA A 359 11.33 4.22 15.89
C ALA A 359 11.00 5.28 16.95
N ARG A 360 11.91 5.48 17.90
CA ARG A 360 11.85 6.51 18.93
C ARG A 360 13.17 7.25 18.97
N LEU A 361 13.15 8.56 18.87
CA LEU A 361 14.36 9.39 18.83
C LEU A 361 14.04 10.81 19.29
N PRO A 362 15.03 11.55 19.83
CA PRO A 362 14.88 12.97 20.09
C PRO A 362 14.94 13.76 18.77
N VAL A 363 14.45 15.00 18.78
CA VAL A 363 14.73 15.93 17.69
C VAL A 363 16.14 16.47 17.89
N PHE A 364 17.07 16.03 17.06
CA PHE A 364 18.46 16.43 17.11
C PHE A 364 18.66 17.84 16.55
N ARG A 365 19.49 18.65 17.23
CA ARG A 365 19.97 19.94 16.69
C ARG A 365 21.20 19.76 15.82
N SER A 366 21.99 18.71 16.10
CA SER A 366 23.15 18.35 15.29
C SER A 366 23.18 16.85 15.02
N VAL A 367 23.38 16.48 13.75
CA VAL A 367 23.65 15.11 13.31
C VAL A 367 24.96 15.13 12.56
N PHE A 368 26.00 14.55 13.15
CA PHE A 368 27.33 14.48 12.57
C PHE A 368 27.67 13.05 12.17
N ALA A 369 28.34 12.90 11.04
CA ALA A 369 28.79 11.61 10.54
C ALA A 369 30.21 11.73 9.98
N ASP A 370 31.13 10.98 10.56
CA ASP A 370 32.47 10.71 10.02
C ASP A 370 32.45 9.24 9.56
N ILE A 371 31.98 9.03 8.35
CA ILE A 371 31.69 7.70 7.75
C ILE A 371 32.27 7.71 6.33
N GLY A 372 33.11 6.75 6.02
CA GLY A 372 33.60 6.50 4.68
C GLY A 372 35.15 6.53 4.63
N ASP A 373 35.66 5.54 3.86
CA ASP A 373 37.04 5.56 3.39
C ASP A 373 37.09 6.48 2.17
N GLU A 374 37.61 7.69 2.30
CA GLU A 374 38.07 8.46 1.14
C GLU A 374 39.30 7.77 0.54
N GLN A 375 39.05 6.59 -0.09
CA GLN A 375 40.09 5.87 -0.87
C GLN A 375 40.29 6.56 -2.22
N SER A 376 40.60 7.85 -2.23
CA SER A 376 41.20 8.45 -3.39
C SER A 376 42.73 8.26 -3.29
N ILE A 377 43.27 7.59 -4.29
CA ILE A 377 44.72 7.23 -4.39
C ILE A 377 45.63 8.44 -4.26
N GLU A 378 45.11 9.65 -4.41
CA GLU A 378 45.91 10.90 -4.31
C GLU A 378 46.15 11.43 -2.89
N ASN A 379 45.45 10.87 -1.84
CA ASN A 379 45.40 11.49 -0.52
C ASN A 379 45.71 10.56 0.68
N SER A 380 46.60 9.61 0.61
CA SER A 380 46.87 8.64 1.71
C SER A 380 47.47 9.24 3.00
N LEU A 381 48.04 10.44 2.97
CA LEU A 381 48.41 11.24 4.16
C LEU A 381 47.27 12.16 4.61
N SER A 382 46.16 12.24 3.83
CA SER A 382 45.07 13.16 4.10
C SER A 382 43.92 12.51 4.88
N THR A 383 43.78 11.16 4.86
CA THR A 383 42.61 10.49 5.50
C THR A 383 42.58 10.71 7.01
N PHE A 384 43.67 10.45 7.72
CA PHE A 384 43.75 10.69 9.16
C PHE A 384 43.58 12.19 9.50
N SER A 385 44.26 13.08 8.74
CA SER A 385 44.13 14.53 8.95
C SER A 385 42.73 15.06 8.65
N SER A 386 42.02 14.52 7.63
CA SER A 386 40.65 14.90 7.32
C SER A 386 39.69 14.46 8.41
N HIS A 387 39.81 13.22 8.93
CA HIS A 387 39.05 12.75 10.07
C HIS A 387 39.22 13.65 11.30
N ILE A 388 40.46 14.00 11.65
CA ILE A 388 40.71 14.90 12.78
C ILE A 388 40.13 16.30 12.56
N THR A 389 40.22 16.82 11.34
CA THR A 389 39.64 18.13 10.99
C THR A 389 38.11 18.09 11.13
N ASN A 390 37.48 17.02 10.64
CA ASN A 390 36.02 16.81 10.77
C ASN A 390 35.60 16.74 12.26
N LEU A 391 36.32 15.97 13.08
CA LEU A 391 36.04 15.85 14.51
C LEU A 391 36.19 17.19 15.25
N VAL A 392 37.20 18.02 14.90
CA VAL A 392 37.36 19.36 15.44
C VAL A 392 36.19 20.29 15.03
N SER A 393 35.73 20.21 13.78
CA SER A 393 34.56 20.96 13.31
C SER A 393 33.29 20.53 14.04
N MET A 394 33.06 19.21 14.18
CA MET A 394 31.95 18.65 14.95
C MET A 394 31.92 19.14 16.39
N ASP A 395 33.07 19.17 17.05
CA ASP A 395 33.18 19.64 18.44
C ASP A 395 32.82 21.12 18.58
N ARG A 396 33.22 21.97 17.63
CA ARG A 396 32.94 23.42 17.62
C ARG A 396 31.48 23.74 17.29
N GLU A 397 30.88 23.03 16.35
CA GLU A 397 29.56 23.32 15.81
C GLU A 397 28.42 22.61 16.57
N MET A 398 28.76 21.78 17.56
CA MET A 398 27.81 20.91 18.24
C MET A 398 26.74 21.67 19.05
N GLN A 399 25.50 21.42 18.75
CA GLN A 399 24.30 21.88 19.47
C GLN A 399 23.48 20.67 19.96
N PHE A 400 22.96 20.74 21.18
CA PHE A 400 22.27 19.60 21.79
C PHE A 400 20.74 19.68 21.64
N PRO A 401 20.08 18.52 21.51
CA PRO A 401 20.58 17.15 21.43
C PRO A 401 21.42 16.89 20.19
N ALA A 402 22.54 16.13 20.33
CA ALA A 402 23.44 15.83 19.23
C ALA A 402 23.62 14.33 19.03
N LEU A 403 23.67 13.87 17.77
CA LEU A 403 24.03 12.51 17.36
C LEU A 403 25.37 12.57 16.64
N VAL A 404 26.34 11.77 17.10
CA VAL A 404 27.69 11.66 16.52
C VAL A 404 27.90 10.22 16.06
N LEU A 405 28.15 10.06 14.76
CA LEU A 405 28.36 8.77 14.09
C LEU A 405 29.79 8.68 13.62
N LEU A 406 30.56 7.74 14.14
CA LEU A 406 32.01 7.61 13.90
C LEU A 406 32.30 6.20 13.35
N ASP A 407 32.77 6.10 12.11
CA ASP A 407 33.15 4.83 11.52
C ASP A 407 34.68 4.68 11.62
N GLU A 408 35.13 3.58 12.22
CA GLU A 408 36.56 3.20 12.36
C GLU A 408 37.48 4.29 12.91
N VAL A 409 37.05 4.98 13.99
CA VAL A 409 37.79 6.05 14.63
C VAL A 409 39.20 5.62 15.01
N GLY A 410 40.21 6.46 14.68
CA GLY A 410 41.62 6.24 15.02
C GLY A 410 42.36 5.36 14.03
N THR A 411 41.75 5.03 12.88
CA THR A 411 42.45 4.32 11.78
C THR A 411 43.42 5.27 11.04
N GLY A 412 44.40 4.69 10.37
CA GLY A 412 45.42 5.44 9.60
C GLY A 412 46.69 5.87 10.37
N THR A 413 46.84 5.41 11.64
CA THR A 413 48.05 5.63 12.46
C THR A 413 48.47 4.31 13.17
N ASP A 414 49.48 4.36 14.04
CA ASP A 414 49.87 3.21 14.86
C ASP A 414 48.66 2.65 15.65
N PRO A 415 48.45 1.33 15.67
CA PRO A 415 47.29 0.74 16.31
C PRO A 415 47.14 1.08 17.81
N ASN A 416 48.23 1.28 18.55
CA ASN A 416 48.13 1.61 19.97
C ASN A 416 47.77 3.09 20.16
N GLU A 417 48.38 3.98 19.37
CA GLU A 417 48.05 5.41 19.37
C GLU A 417 46.63 5.65 18.86
N GLY A 418 46.26 4.99 17.75
CA GLY A 418 44.94 5.07 17.18
C GLY A 418 43.85 4.59 18.14
N GLY A 419 44.08 3.48 18.83
CA GLY A 419 43.15 2.95 19.84
C GLY A 419 42.99 3.86 21.06
N ALA A 420 44.11 4.46 21.54
CA ALA A 420 44.08 5.42 22.63
C ALA A 420 43.34 6.71 22.25
N LEU A 421 43.63 7.24 21.04
CA LEU A 421 42.94 8.42 20.50
C LEU A 421 41.44 8.16 20.27
N ALA A 422 41.06 7.03 19.69
CA ALA A 422 39.68 6.62 19.50
C ALA A 422 38.90 6.59 20.82
N THR A 423 39.51 6.00 21.86
CA THR A 423 38.91 5.96 23.18
C THR A 423 38.68 7.38 23.73
N ALA A 424 39.72 8.26 23.64
CA ALA A 424 39.64 9.62 24.10
C ALA A 424 38.56 10.45 23.37
N ILE A 425 38.44 10.29 22.04
CA ILE A 425 37.43 10.96 21.20
C ILE A 425 36.03 10.55 21.61
N VAL A 426 35.77 9.25 21.69
CA VAL A 426 34.46 8.74 22.09
C VAL A 426 34.07 9.18 23.48
N GLN A 427 35.01 9.13 24.43
CA GLN A 427 34.83 9.63 25.79
C GLN A 427 34.55 11.13 25.84
N HIS A 428 35.22 11.93 25.01
CA HIS A 428 35.07 13.38 24.93
C HIS A 428 33.63 13.73 24.50
N PHE A 429 33.13 13.18 23.39
CA PHE A 429 31.77 13.45 22.91
C PHE A 429 30.69 12.94 23.91
N ARG A 430 30.92 11.78 24.54
CA ARG A 430 30.05 11.29 25.62
C ARG A 430 29.99 12.27 26.79
N GLN A 431 31.13 12.77 27.27
CA GLN A 431 31.23 13.73 28.39
C GLN A 431 30.56 15.05 28.06
N ARG A 432 30.60 15.48 26.80
CA ARG A 432 29.83 16.63 26.33
C ARG A 432 28.30 16.39 26.29
N GLY A 433 27.84 15.14 26.37
CA GLY A 433 26.42 14.81 26.43
C GLY A 433 25.79 14.40 25.09
N ALA A 434 26.61 14.18 24.05
CA ALA A 434 26.15 13.65 22.78
C ALA A 434 25.76 12.19 22.87
N LEU A 435 24.80 11.74 22.02
CA LEU A 435 24.63 10.34 21.70
C LEU A 435 25.68 9.95 20.67
N VAL A 436 26.48 8.94 20.96
CA VAL A 436 27.60 8.52 20.12
C VAL A 436 27.37 7.10 19.65
N MET A 437 27.43 6.86 18.34
CA MET A 437 27.57 5.54 17.78
C MET A 437 28.91 5.43 17.08
N ALA A 438 29.75 4.51 17.51
CA ALA A 438 31.10 4.35 16.96
C ALA A 438 31.37 2.90 16.59
N THR A 439 32.02 2.69 15.45
CA THR A 439 32.55 1.37 15.09
C THR A 439 34.08 1.31 15.39
N THR A 440 34.53 0.14 15.76
CA THR A 440 35.96 -0.08 16.02
C THR A 440 36.37 -1.54 15.81
N HIS A 441 37.60 -1.72 15.41
CA HIS A 441 38.28 -3.00 15.44
C HIS A 441 39.37 -3.08 16.52
N PHE A 442 39.68 -1.95 17.19
CA PHE A 442 40.75 -1.88 18.23
C PHE A 442 40.31 -2.59 19.52
N ASP A 443 41.13 -3.54 19.99
CA ASP A 443 40.85 -4.30 21.22
C ASP A 443 40.92 -3.42 22.49
N SER A 444 41.72 -2.36 22.50
CA SER A 444 41.77 -1.36 23.59
C SER A 444 40.41 -0.66 23.76
N VAL A 445 39.80 -0.22 22.67
CA VAL A 445 38.47 0.44 22.68
C VAL A 445 37.37 -0.53 23.12
N LYS A 446 37.44 -1.79 22.67
CA LYS A 446 36.49 -2.84 23.10
C LYS A 446 36.55 -3.07 24.59
N THR A 447 37.80 -3.20 25.14
CA THR A 447 38.02 -3.42 26.57
C THR A 447 37.57 -2.23 27.42
N TRP A 448 37.85 -1.02 26.97
CA TRP A 448 37.37 0.21 27.61
C TRP A 448 35.84 0.25 27.64
N GLY A 449 35.19 -0.09 26.50
CA GLY A 449 33.73 -0.05 26.39
C GLY A 449 33.03 -1.01 27.33
N ILE A 450 33.58 -2.22 27.54
CA ILE A 450 33.03 -3.22 28.48
C ILE A 450 33.08 -2.74 29.93
N GLY A 451 34.16 -2.07 30.27
CA GLY A 451 34.45 -1.60 31.65
C GLY A 451 33.84 -0.24 32.00
N THR A 452 33.22 0.46 31.06
CA THR A 452 32.77 1.84 31.26
C THR A 452 31.25 1.93 31.34
N GLU A 453 30.74 2.40 32.49
CA GLU A 453 29.33 2.67 32.67
C GLU A 453 28.82 3.71 31.65
N GLY A 454 27.61 3.51 31.09
CA GLY A 454 27.04 4.39 30.07
C GLY A 454 27.55 4.14 28.64
N VAL A 455 28.29 3.04 28.45
CA VAL A 455 28.73 2.56 27.13
C VAL A 455 28.11 1.18 26.88
N ALA A 456 27.25 1.06 25.86
CA ALA A 456 26.77 -0.20 25.35
C ALA A 456 27.72 -0.75 24.29
N VAL A 457 28.06 -2.03 24.38
CA VAL A 457 28.89 -2.71 23.38
C VAL A 457 28.03 -3.71 22.63
N ALA A 458 28.13 -3.73 21.29
CA ALA A 458 27.42 -4.67 20.45
C ALA A 458 28.34 -5.18 19.34
N ALA A 459 27.99 -6.36 18.80
CA ALA A 459 28.69 -6.95 17.67
C ALA A 459 27.72 -7.58 16.68
N PHE A 460 28.07 -7.54 15.39
CA PHE A 460 27.34 -8.29 14.39
C PHE A 460 27.57 -9.79 14.52
N ALA A 461 26.47 -10.56 14.48
CA ALA A 461 26.53 -11.99 14.53
C ALA A 461 26.99 -12.59 13.20
N PHE A 462 27.73 -13.70 13.31
CA PHE A 462 28.13 -14.52 12.17
C PHE A 462 27.58 -15.93 12.37
N ASP A 463 27.18 -16.57 11.29
CA ASP A 463 26.78 -17.97 11.30
C ASP A 463 28.00 -18.83 11.72
N PRO A 464 27.86 -19.68 12.77
CA PRO A 464 28.98 -20.49 13.26
C PRO A 464 29.48 -21.53 12.27
N GLN A 465 28.63 -21.97 11.34
CA GLN A 465 28.98 -23.04 10.39
C GLN A 465 29.66 -22.50 9.14
N ASN A 466 29.14 -21.39 8.60
CA ASN A 466 29.60 -20.83 7.34
C ASN A 466 30.30 -19.48 7.48
N PHE A 467 30.40 -18.89 8.69
CA PHE A 467 30.96 -17.57 8.98
C PHE A 467 30.36 -16.45 8.09
N ALA A 468 29.20 -16.69 7.51
CA ALA A 468 28.48 -15.65 6.78
C ALA A 468 27.93 -14.61 7.76
N PRO A 469 27.96 -13.32 7.42
CA PRO A 469 27.37 -12.31 8.26
C PRO A 469 25.85 -12.50 8.32
N THR A 470 25.28 -12.52 9.51
CA THR A 470 23.83 -12.58 9.69
C THR A 470 23.21 -11.18 9.70
N TYR A 471 24.04 -10.14 9.72
CA TYR A 471 23.65 -8.73 9.81
C TYR A 471 22.78 -8.39 11.04
N ARG A 472 22.77 -9.25 12.05
CA ARG A 472 22.06 -9.03 13.33
C ARG A 472 23.05 -8.51 14.38
N LEU A 473 22.63 -7.45 15.10
CA LEU A 473 23.42 -6.83 16.17
C LEU A 473 23.10 -7.54 17.50
N ILE A 474 24.13 -8.06 18.16
CA ILE A 474 24.03 -8.70 19.49
C ILE A 474 24.66 -7.75 20.52
N TYR A 475 23.91 -7.42 21.55
CA TYR A 475 24.31 -6.52 22.63
C TYR A 475 24.98 -7.29 23.77
N GLY A 476 25.85 -6.60 24.51
CA GLY A 476 26.47 -7.12 25.74
C GLY A 476 27.76 -7.89 25.53
N ALA A 477 28.19 -8.12 24.27
CA ALA A 477 29.48 -8.74 24.00
C ALA A 477 30.18 -8.04 22.81
N PRO A 478 31.49 -7.82 22.89
CA PRO A 478 32.27 -7.37 21.75
C PRO A 478 32.49 -8.54 20.78
N GLY A 479 32.50 -8.25 19.48
CA GLY A 479 32.77 -9.23 18.45
C GLY A 479 34.20 -9.77 18.53
N ARG A 480 34.32 -11.06 18.22
CA ARG A 480 35.64 -11.71 18.09
C ARG A 480 36.32 -11.25 16.81
N SER A 481 37.65 -11.19 16.86
CA SER A 481 38.45 -11.10 15.64
C SER A 481 38.46 -12.46 14.97
N LEU A 482 37.86 -12.56 13.76
CA LEU A 482 37.69 -13.81 13.03
C LEU A 482 38.69 -13.94 11.85
N ALA A 483 39.72 -13.12 11.82
CA ALA A 483 40.63 -13.03 10.67
C ALA A 483 41.36 -14.36 10.41
N ILE A 484 41.86 -15.03 11.46
CA ILE A 484 42.59 -16.30 11.32
C ILE A 484 41.62 -17.43 10.89
N GLU A 485 40.45 -17.49 11.47
CA GLU A 485 39.41 -18.46 11.14
C GLU A 485 38.92 -18.27 9.69
N MET A 486 38.74 -17.03 9.26
CA MET A 486 38.36 -16.71 7.88
C MET A 486 39.46 -17.06 6.89
N ALA A 487 40.73 -16.74 7.21
CA ALA A 487 41.88 -17.11 6.40
C ALA A 487 42.00 -18.65 6.24
N GLN A 488 41.82 -19.39 7.32
CA GLN A 488 41.82 -20.84 7.33
C GLN A 488 40.74 -21.40 6.38
N ARG A 489 39.55 -20.82 6.42
CA ARG A 489 38.43 -21.25 5.58
C ARG A 489 38.60 -20.89 4.10
N LEU A 490 39.19 -19.73 3.81
CA LEU A 490 39.50 -19.30 2.43
C LEU A 490 40.63 -20.10 1.81
N GLY A 491 41.14 -21.12 2.52
CA GLY A 491 42.15 -22.07 1.98
C GLY A 491 43.59 -21.67 2.27
N MET A 492 43.83 -20.75 3.22
CA MET A 492 45.22 -20.46 3.65
C MET A 492 45.87 -21.73 4.20
N PRO A 493 47.11 -22.08 3.78
CA PRO A 493 47.81 -23.24 4.23
C PRO A 493 47.89 -23.34 5.76
N GLN A 494 47.68 -24.54 6.29
CA GLN A 494 47.63 -24.82 7.74
C GLN A 494 48.94 -24.38 8.43
N ALA A 495 50.10 -24.45 7.75
CA ALA A 495 51.38 -24.00 8.27
C ALA A 495 51.38 -22.48 8.56
N VAL A 496 50.77 -21.70 7.67
CA VAL A 496 50.62 -20.25 7.84
C VAL A 496 49.70 -19.93 9.00
N ILE A 497 48.58 -20.63 9.11
CA ILE A 497 47.59 -20.46 10.19
C ILE A 497 48.23 -20.80 11.54
N ALA A 498 48.98 -21.92 11.61
CA ALA A 498 49.69 -22.35 12.83
C ALA A 498 50.75 -21.32 13.25
N ALA A 499 51.55 -20.81 12.29
CA ALA A 499 52.53 -19.75 12.53
C ALA A 499 51.85 -18.47 13.02
N ALA A 500 50.77 -18.02 12.36
CA ALA A 500 50.01 -16.82 12.78
C ALA A 500 49.50 -16.91 14.22
N ARG A 501 48.93 -18.09 14.61
CA ARG A 501 48.54 -18.36 16.01
C ARG A 501 49.72 -18.35 16.98
N GLY A 502 50.93 -18.73 16.51
CA GLY A 502 52.15 -18.71 17.30
C GLY A 502 52.67 -17.28 17.59
N TYR A 503 52.47 -16.35 16.69
CA TYR A 503 52.84 -14.95 16.84
C TYR A 503 51.94 -14.13 17.74
N LEU A 504 50.74 -14.66 18.11
CA LEU A 504 49.86 -14.00 19.08
C LEU A 504 50.50 -14.04 20.47
N SER A 505 50.56 -12.91 21.17
CA SER A 505 51.05 -12.84 22.56
C SER A 505 50.09 -13.62 23.50
N ASP A 506 50.61 -14.04 24.63
CA ASP A 506 49.82 -14.80 25.61
C ASP A 506 48.67 -13.94 26.19
N ASP A 507 48.88 -12.64 26.31
CA ASP A 507 47.84 -11.71 26.74
C ASP A 507 46.72 -11.58 25.67
N GLN A 508 47.10 -11.54 24.39
CA GLN A 508 46.11 -11.57 23.28
C GLN A 508 45.35 -12.87 23.24
N LYS A 509 45.97 -14.02 23.48
CA LYS A 509 45.29 -15.34 23.58
C LYS A 509 44.31 -15.38 24.74
N ARG A 510 44.72 -14.87 25.94
CA ARG A 510 43.85 -14.78 27.14
C ARG A 510 42.65 -13.89 26.89
N LEU A 511 42.88 -12.70 26.29
CA LEU A 511 41.83 -11.74 25.95
C LEU A 511 40.84 -12.36 24.94
N GLN A 512 41.36 -13.00 23.88
CA GLN A 512 40.55 -13.68 22.86
C GLN A 512 39.69 -14.80 23.47
N ALA A 513 40.25 -15.59 24.42
CA ALA A 513 39.50 -16.63 25.11
C ALA A 513 38.39 -16.03 26.01
N HIS A 514 38.67 -14.92 26.67
CA HIS A 514 37.67 -14.21 27.50
C HIS A 514 36.55 -13.63 26.66
N LEU A 515 36.86 -12.92 25.59
CA LEU A 515 35.89 -12.39 24.63
C LEU A 515 35.04 -13.50 23.99
N SER A 516 35.62 -14.67 23.69
CA SER A 516 34.92 -15.83 23.16
C SER A 516 33.88 -16.40 24.14
N ARG A 517 34.15 -16.40 25.43
CA ARG A 517 33.18 -16.82 26.47
C ARG A 517 32.04 -15.82 26.59
N LEU A 518 32.35 -14.51 26.61
CA LEU A 518 31.32 -13.46 26.66
C LEU A 518 30.40 -13.50 25.43
N ASP A 519 30.96 -13.70 24.25
CA ASP A 519 30.22 -13.83 23.01
C ASP A 519 29.29 -15.08 23.00
N ALA A 520 29.77 -16.21 23.55
CA ALA A 520 28.94 -17.41 23.69
C ALA A 520 27.79 -17.21 24.69
N GLN A 521 28.02 -16.53 25.81
CA GLN A 521 26.97 -16.19 26.77
C GLN A 521 25.95 -15.20 26.20
N ALA A 522 26.41 -14.15 25.50
CA ALA A 522 25.53 -13.18 24.88
C ALA A 522 24.64 -13.80 23.81
N ARG A 523 25.21 -14.71 22.98
CA ARG A 523 24.39 -15.46 21.98
C ARG A 523 23.38 -16.39 22.65
N GLY A 524 23.71 -17.02 23.77
CA GLY A 524 22.74 -17.82 24.55
C GLY A 524 21.59 -16.98 25.07
N LEU A 525 21.88 -15.84 25.67
CA LEU A 525 20.87 -14.89 26.18
C LEU A 525 19.98 -14.34 25.04
N GLU A 526 20.55 -14.05 23.89
CA GLU A 526 19.79 -13.55 22.74
C GLU A 526 18.89 -14.65 22.15
N ALA A 527 19.36 -15.89 22.08
CA ALA A 527 18.53 -17.04 21.69
C ALA A 527 17.33 -17.23 22.63
N ASP A 528 17.56 -17.12 23.94
CA ASP A 528 16.49 -17.19 24.96
C ASP A 528 15.52 -16.01 24.85
N ARG A 529 16.03 -14.80 24.57
CA ARG A 529 15.21 -13.60 24.33
C ARG A 529 14.31 -13.76 23.11
N ILE A 530 14.84 -14.27 22.00
CA ILE A 530 14.07 -14.54 20.78
C ILE A 530 12.99 -15.60 21.05
N LYS A 531 13.33 -16.66 21.80
CA LYS A 531 12.38 -17.70 22.19
C LYS A 531 11.25 -17.13 23.03
N LEU A 532 11.59 -16.34 24.07
CA LEU A 532 10.62 -15.65 24.93
C LEU A 532 9.74 -14.66 24.17
N ALA A 533 10.32 -13.91 23.21
CA ALA A 533 9.57 -12.99 22.37
C ALA A 533 8.56 -13.74 21.50
N ARG A 534 8.96 -14.90 20.94
CA ARG A 534 8.07 -15.76 20.15
C ARG A 534 6.93 -16.35 20.98
N GLU A 535 7.24 -16.82 22.19
CA GLU A 535 6.24 -17.33 23.14
C GLU A 535 5.26 -16.24 23.58
N ARG A 536 5.75 -15.00 23.83
CA ARG A 536 4.88 -13.85 24.14
C ARG A 536 3.98 -13.49 22.97
N TRP A 537 4.51 -13.52 21.74
CA TRP A 537 3.73 -13.23 20.55
C TRP A 537 2.61 -14.25 20.36
N THR A 538 2.90 -15.55 20.46
CA THR A 538 1.90 -16.63 20.36
C THR A 538 0.88 -16.53 21.49
N PHE A 539 1.30 -16.18 22.71
CA PHE A 539 0.40 -15.95 23.82
C PHE A 539 -0.55 -14.78 23.58
N ASN A 540 -0.03 -13.66 23.09
CA ASN A 540 -0.86 -12.48 22.80
C ASN A 540 -1.85 -12.75 21.66
N GLU A 541 -1.45 -13.47 20.61
CA GLU A 541 -2.31 -13.87 19.49
C GLU A 541 -3.44 -14.80 19.97
N THR A 542 -3.10 -15.81 20.79
CA THR A 542 -4.11 -16.71 21.36
C THR A 542 -5.07 -15.97 22.31
N ASN A 543 -4.57 -15.02 23.09
CA ASN A 543 -5.39 -14.23 24.01
C ASN A 543 -6.32 -13.26 23.25
N ALA A 544 -5.83 -12.64 22.18
CA ALA A 544 -6.66 -11.81 21.28
C ALA A 544 -7.77 -12.64 20.61
N ALA A 545 -7.44 -13.85 20.12
CA ALA A 545 -8.41 -14.76 19.53
C ALA A 545 -9.46 -15.24 20.54
N LEU A 546 -9.07 -15.51 21.79
CA LEU A 546 -9.98 -15.85 22.89
C LEU A 546 -10.92 -14.68 23.20
N SER A 547 -10.39 -13.47 23.36
CA SER A 547 -11.19 -12.28 23.64
C SER A 547 -12.19 -11.96 22.52
N GLN A 548 -11.82 -12.18 21.26
CA GLN A 548 -12.72 -12.04 20.13
C GLN A 548 -13.83 -13.09 20.15
N ARG A 549 -13.48 -14.33 20.56
CA ARG A 549 -14.45 -15.44 20.68
C ARG A 549 -15.44 -15.22 21.82
N GLU A 550 -14.96 -14.67 22.93
CA GLU A 550 -15.82 -14.27 24.06
C GLU A 550 -16.81 -13.17 23.69
N ARG A 551 -16.35 -12.13 22.95
CA ARG A 551 -17.24 -11.07 22.43
C ARG A 551 -18.31 -11.62 21.52
N THR A 552 -17.94 -12.47 20.57
CA THR A 552 -18.92 -13.10 19.65
C THR A 552 -19.90 -14.02 20.36
N LEU A 553 -19.49 -14.69 21.43
CA LEU A 553 -20.40 -15.50 22.27
C LEU A 553 -21.36 -14.61 23.05
N ALA A 554 -20.89 -13.54 23.66
CA ALA A 554 -21.72 -12.58 24.38
C ALA A 554 -22.77 -11.91 23.47
N GLU A 555 -22.38 -11.49 22.27
CA GLU A 555 -23.30 -10.94 21.27
C GLU A 555 -24.37 -11.96 20.83
N ARG A 556 -23.98 -13.23 20.62
CA ARG A 556 -24.93 -14.31 20.29
C ARG A 556 -25.89 -14.60 21.45
N GLU A 557 -25.40 -14.54 22.68
CA GLU A 557 -26.22 -14.74 23.87
C GLU A 557 -27.25 -13.62 24.07
N GLU A 558 -26.86 -12.37 23.83
CA GLU A 558 -27.79 -11.23 23.85
C GLU A 558 -28.88 -11.35 22.76
N VAL A 559 -28.47 -11.67 21.53
CA VAL A 559 -29.43 -11.89 20.44
C VAL A 559 -30.38 -13.05 20.73
N PHE A 560 -29.87 -14.14 21.34
CA PHE A 560 -30.69 -15.28 21.73
C PHE A 560 -31.69 -14.92 22.85
N LYS A 561 -31.22 -14.20 23.88
CA LYS A 561 -32.08 -13.70 24.96
C LYS A 561 -33.20 -12.79 24.43
N LYS A 562 -32.86 -11.89 23.52
CA LYS A 562 -33.84 -10.99 22.88
C LYS A 562 -34.91 -11.77 22.09
N ARG A 563 -34.50 -12.71 21.24
CA ARG A 563 -35.43 -13.57 20.48
C ARG A 563 -36.30 -14.45 21.37
N LEU A 564 -35.74 -14.93 22.51
CA LEU A 564 -36.49 -15.72 23.48
C LEU A 564 -37.59 -14.87 24.14
N ASN A 565 -37.25 -13.66 24.56
CA ASN A 565 -38.19 -12.72 25.16
C ASN A 565 -39.31 -12.32 24.15
N GLU A 566 -38.94 -12.01 22.92
CA GLU A 566 -39.93 -11.69 21.87
C GLU A 566 -40.91 -12.84 21.63
N ARG A 567 -40.42 -14.10 21.58
CA ARG A 567 -41.28 -15.28 21.46
C ARG A 567 -42.15 -15.53 22.69
N LEU A 568 -41.63 -15.25 23.86
CA LEU A 568 -42.38 -15.37 25.10
C LEU A 568 -43.54 -14.35 25.15
N ASP A 569 -43.25 -13.11 24.80
CA ASP A 569 -44.26 -12.04 24.74
C ASP A 569 -45.35 -12.32 23.69
N GLU A 570 -44.98 -12.87 22.54
CA GLU A 570 -45.92 -13.22 21.48
C GLU A 570 -46.84 -14.36 21.93
N ARG A 571 -46.33 -15.38 22.61
CA ARG A 571 -47.09 -16.46 23.19
C ARG A 571 -48.04 -15.99 24.32
N LEU A 572 -47.52 -15.11 25.20
CA LEU A 572 -48.41 -14.52 26.24
C LEU A 572 -49.55 -13.70 25.64
N ARG A 573 -49.30 -12.98 24.55
CA ARG A 573 -50.38 -12.25 23.85
C ARG A 573 -51.37 -13.19 23.15
N GLN A 574 -50.89 -14.30 22.61
CA GLN A 574 -51.77 -15.31 22.02
C GLN A 574 -52.63 -15.99 23.11
N ALA A 575 -52.04 -16.46 24.21
CA ALA A 575 -52.79 -17.07 25.29
C ALA A 575 -53.82 -16.13 25.93
N ARG A 576 -53.53 -14.83 26.03
CA ARG A 576 -54.53 -13.83 26.46
C ARG A 576 -55.72 -13.74 25.48
N ARG A 577 -55.46 -13.71 24.17
CA ARG A 577 -56.54 -13.71 23.17
C ARG A 577 -57.39 -14.94 23.24
N ASP A 578 -56.79 -16.11 23.45
CA ASP A 578 -57.49 -17.39 23.53
C ASP A 578 -58.39 -17.45 24.82
N VAL A 579 -57.88 -16.93 25.95
CA VAL A 579 -58.69 -16.79 27.19
C VAL A 579 -59.81 -15.80 27.02
N ASP A 580 -59.59 -14.64 26.36
CA ASP A 580 -60.64 -13.66 26.10
C ASP A 580 -61.73 -14.24 25.19
N ALA A 581 -61.37 -15.02 24.17
CA ALA A 581 -62.31 -15.73 23.30
C ALA A 581 -63.16 -16.75 24.06
N VAL A 582 -62.56 -17.48 25.04
CA VAL A 582 -63.33 -18.41 25.92
C VAL A 582 -64.28 -17.63 26.83
N ILE A 583 -63.90 -16.49 27.35
CA ILE A 583 -64.73 -15.63 28.17
C ILE A 583 -65.91 -15.08 27.36
N ASP A 584 -65.70 -14.68 26.12
CA ASP A 584 -66.75 -14.16 25.26
C ASP A 584 -67.75 -15.27 24.87
N GLN A 585 -67.31 -16.50 24.57
CA GLN A 585 -68.15 -17.66 24.33
C GLN A 585 -68.98 -18.01 25.59
N LEU A 586 -68.37 -17.89 26.80
CA LEU A 586 -69.12 -18.08 28.05
C LEU A 586 -70.19 -17.04 28.28
N LYS A 587 -69.92 -15.79 27.92
CA LYS A 587 -70.96 -14.70 27.97
C LYS A 587 -72.12 -15.01 27.02
N GLU A 588 -71.80 -15.32 25.73
CA GLU A 588 -72.85 -15.69 24.75
C GLU A 588 -73.69 -16.91 25.20
N LYS A 589 -73.00 -17.97 25.67
CA LYS A 589 -73.75 -19.17 26.21
C LYS A 589 -74.57 -18.81 27.45
N SER A 590 -74.07 -17.90 28.32
CA SER A 590 -74.80 -17.40 29.51
C SER A 590 -75.99 -16.53 29.13
N GLU A 591 -75.86 -15.64 28.15
CA GLU A 591 -76.98 -14.81 27.61
C GLU A 591 -78.04 -15.67 26.94
N ALA A 592 -77.56 -16.62 26.12
CA ALA A 592 -78.51 -17.58 25.49
C ALA A 592 -79.31 -18.47 26.48
N LEU A 593 -78.65 -18.88 27.63
CA LEU A 593 -79.27 -19.54 28.72
C LEU A 593 -80.27 -18.67 29.50
N ALA A 594 -79.91 -17.37 29.72
CA ALA A 594 -80.78 -16.38 30.35
C ALA A 594 -82.01 -16.08 29.46
N GLU A 595 -81.80 -15.97 28.17
CA GLU A 595 -82.89 -15.79 27.21
C GLU A 595 -83.87 -17.05 27.16
N LYS A 596 -83.29 -18.24 27.19
CA LYS A 596 -84.05 -19.51 27.36
C LYS A 596 -84.77 -19.61 28.71
N ALA A 597 -84.16 -19.07 29.76
CA ALA A 597 -84.79 -19.04 31.11
C ALA A 597 -85.94 -18.07 31.24
N SER A 598 -85.95 -16.96 30.44
CA SER A 598 -87.10 -16.01 30.36
C SER A 598 -88.33 -16.62 29.63
N LEU A 599 -88.16 -17.69 28.85
CA LEU A 599 -89.21 -18.37 28.09
C LEU A 599 -89.79 -19.65 28.70
N ARG A 600 -89.11 -20.22 29.74
CA ARG A 600 -89.61 -21.43 30.43
C ARG A 600 -89.24 -21.37 31.90
N ALA A 601 -90.26 -21.47 32.76
CA ALA A 601 -90.14 -21.47 34.22
C ALA A 601 -89.60 -22.85 34.72
N ALA A 602 -88.34 -23.18 34.45
CA ALA A 602 -87.48 -24.14 35.18
C ALA A 602 -86.11 -24.22 34.60
N ILE A 603 -85.10 -23.71 35.28
CA ILE A 603 -83.68 -23.87 34.93
C ILE A 603 -83.16 -25.22 35.47
N ASN A 604 -82.74 -26.11 34.54
CA ASN A 604 -82.10 -27.35 34.90
C ASN A 604 -80.65 -27.01 35.25
N THR A 605 -80.19 -27.21 36.53
CA THR A 605 -78.86 -26.92 37.10
C THR A 605 -77.73 -27.65 36.42
N GLY A 606 -78.06 -28.64 35.55
CA GLY A 606 -77.05 -29.39 34.79
C GLY A 606 -76.37 -28.63 33.63
N GLU A 607 -77.12 -27.77 32.91
CA GLU A 607 -76.69 -27.11 31.72
C GLU A 607 -75.66 -25.96 32.04
N SER A 608 -75.83 -25.28 33.18
CA SER A 608 -74.86 -24.25 33.67
C SER A 608 -73.60 -24.87 34.19
N GLY A 609 -73.65 -26.05 34.73
CA GLY A 609 -72.50 -26.86 35.18
C GLY A 609 -71.70 -27.39 34.01
N ALA A 610 -72.35 -27.82 32.90
CA ALA A 610 -71.69 -28.31 31.72
C ALA A 610 -70.87 -27.18 30.98
N ALA A 611 -71.49 -25.99 30.81
CA ALA A 611 -70.78 -24.81 30.19
C ALA A 611 -69.57 -24.35 30.98
N LYS A 612 -69.63 -24.38 32.32
CA LYS A 612 -68.48 -24.08 33.18
C LYS A 612 -67.40 -25.16 33.10
N ALA A 613 -67.75 -26.43 32.99
CA ALA A 613 -66.76 -27.52 32.87
C ALA A 613 -66.07 -27.49 31.49
N GLU A 614 -66.80 -27.17 30.41
CA GLU A 614 -66.27 -27.03 29.05
C GLU A 614 -65.28 -25.88 28.96
N ALA A 615 -65.58 -24.72 29.53
CA ALA A 615 -64.70 -23.57 29.61
C ALA A 615 -63.47 -23.84 30.47
N ARG A 616 -63.58 -24.59 31.51
CA ARG A 616 -62.45 -24.97 32.36
C ARG A 616 -61.52 -25.97 31.66
N ALA A 617 -62.11 -26.89 30.90
CA ALA A 617 -61.33 -27.84 30.11
C ALA A 617 -60.57 -27.13 28.97
N GLU A 618 -61.13 -26.06 28.38
CA GLU A 618 -60.50 -25.27 27.32
C GLU A 618 -59.35 -24.38 27.88
N ILE A 619 -59.56 -23.79 29.08
CA ILE A 619 -58.53 -23.07 29.80
C ILE A 619 -57.39 -23.99 30.19
N ASP A 620 -57.73 -25.19 30.70
CA ASP A 620 -56.72 -26.18 31.05
C ASP A 620 -55.90 -26.62 29.82
N ARG A 621 -56.53 -26.71 28.62
CA ARG A 621 -55.84 -26.97 27.36
C ARG A 621 -54.89 -25.87 26.93
N ILE A 622 -55.30 -24.59 27.05
CA ILE A 622 -54.47 -23.45 26.80
C ILE A 622 -53.25 -23.41 27.72
N VAL A 623 -53.42 -23.79 29.01
CA VAL A 623 -52.34 -23.87 29.98
C VAL A 623 -51.40 -25.02 29.66
N GLU A 624 -51.90 -26.17 29.18
CA GLU A 624 -51.13 -27.32 28.75
C GLU A 624 -50.27 -27.01 27.53
N ASP A 625 -50.84 -26.32 26.51
CA ASP A 625 -50.15 -25.85 25.34
C ASP A 625 -49.04 -24.78 25.62
N LEU A 626 -49.24 -23.98 26.67
CA LEU A 626 -48.21 -23.10 27.18
C LEU A 626 -47.05 -23.85 27.88
N ARG A 627 -47.33 -24.96 28.52
CA ARG A 627 -46.34 -25.78 29.22
C ARG A 627 -45.51 -26.68 28.32
N HIS A 628 -46.08 -27.10 27.15
CA HIS A 628 -45.43 -27.94 26.16
C HIS A 628 -45.25 -27.21 24.81
N PRO A 629 -44.13 -26.45 24.60
CA PRO A 629 -43.91 -25.76 23.35
C PRO A 629 -43.67 -26.73 22.20
N VAL A 630 -44.65 -26.86 21.32
CA VAL A 630 -44.43 -27.47 20.01
C VAL A 630 -43.55 -26.56 19.16
N ALA A 631 -42.37 -27.06 18.68
CA ALA A 631 -41.52 -26.33 17.76
C ALA A 631 -42.26 -26.07 16.43
N PRO A 632 -42.29 -24.82 15.93
CA PRO A 632 -42.90 -24.56 14.61
C PRO A 632 -41.92 -25.05 13.53
N GLY A 633 -42.38 -25.99 12.69
CA GLY A 633 -41.67 -26.46 11.50
C GLY A 633 -41.47 -27.95 11.37
N SER A 634 -42.34 -28.77 11.90
CA SER A 634 -42.44 -30.20 11.55
C SER A 634 -43.64 -30.46 10.66
N ASP A 635 -43.37 -30.80 9.40
CA ASP A 635 -44.39 -31.41 8.53
C ASP A 635 -45.01 -32.63 9.20
N PRO A 636 -46.30 -32.91 8.98
CA PRO A 636 -47.06 -33.96 9.72
C PRO A 636 -46.75 -35.40 9.32
N GLU A 637 -45.64 -35.70 8.63
CA GLU A 637 -45.31 -37.06 8.16
C GLU A 637 -44.15 -37.78 8.83
N SER A 638 -43.61 -37.28 9.94
CA SER A 638 -42.55 -38.04 10.66
C SER A 638 -42.92 -38.23 12.14
N ARG A 639 -43.82 -39.14 12.42
CA ARG A 639 -43.93 -39.71 13.81
C ARG A 639 -42.68 -40.57 14.07
N PRO A 640 -41.96 -40.39 15.19
CA PRO A 640 -40.86 -41.29 15.55
C PRO A 640 -41.49 -42.65 15.94
N THR A 641 -41.08 -43.68 15.25
CA THR A 641 -41.35 -45.05 15.68
C THR A 641 -40.57 -45.31 16.99
N GLU A 642 -41.26 -45.34 18.11
CA GLU A 642 -40.76 -45.87 19.35
C GLU A 642 -40.48 -47.37 19.17
N GLY A 643 -39.19 -47.74 19.43
CA GLY A 643 -38.89 -49.16 19.70
C GLY A 643 -37.95 -49.86 18.71
N SER A 644 -36.88 -49.22 18.22
CA SER A 644 -35.77 -49.98 17.65
C SER A 644 -34.55 -49.88 18.57
N ASP A 645 -34.05 -51.05 19.01
CA ASP A 645 -32.80 -51.14 19.80
C ASP A 645 -31.66 -50.48 19.01
N PRO A 646 -30.78 -49.71 19.70
CA PRO A 646 -29.65 -49.04 19.07
C PRO A 646 -28.67 -50.05 18.51
N VAL A 647 -28.30 -49.85 17.23
CA VAL A 647 -27.32 -50.70 16.49
C VAL A 647 -26.03 -49.92 16.28
N VAL A 648 -24.91 -50.62 16.22
CA VAL A 648 -23.59 -49.98 15.91
C VAL A 648 -23.68 -49.25 14.57
N GLY A 649 -23.28 -47.96 14.56
CA GLY A 649 -23.41 -47.06 13.42
C GLY A 649 -24.71 -46.24 13.38
N ALA A 650 -25.66 -46.45 14.30
CA ALA A 650 -26.85 -45.63 14.40
C ALA A 650 -26.56 -44.24 15.01
N ARG A 651 -27.19 -43.19 14.48
CA ARG A 651 -27.17 -41.86 15.15
C ARG A 651 -28.17 -41.87 16.32
N VAL A 652 -27.64 -41.51 17.48
CA VAL A 652 -28.39 -41.57 18.72
C VAL A 652 -28.25 -40.30 19.55
N THR A 653 -29.25 -40.02 20.40
CA THR A 653 -29.11 -39.06 21.50
C THR A 653 -28.85 -39.80 22.81
N VAL A 654 -27.94 -39.28 23.60
CA VAL A 654 -27.54 -39.86 24.89
C VAL A 654 -27.94 -38.94 26.04
N GLY A 655 -28.72 -39.49 27.00
CA GLY A 655 -29.08 -38.87 28.28
C GLY A 655 -30.03 -37.66 28.18
N GLY A 656 -30.45 -37.16 29.36
CA GLY A 656 -31.34 -35.99 29.49
C GLY A 656 -30.77 -34.67 28.99
N LEU A 657 -29.52 -34.65 28.56
CA LEU A 657 -28.83 -33.46 27.99
C LEU A 657 -28.90 -33.36 26.43
N GLY A 658 -29.51 -34.37 25.77
CA GLY A 658 -29.75 -34.33 24.31
C GLY A 658 -28.45 -34.34 23.46
N LEU A 659 -27.37 -34.98 23.93
CA LEU A 659 -26.10 -35.05 23.21
C LEU A 659 -26.22 -36.03 22.02
N GLU A 660 -26.08 -35.54 20.80
CA GLU A 660 -26.08 -36.37 19.59
C GLU A 660 -24.72 -37.01 19.35
N GLY A 661 -24.73 -38.32 19.01
CA GLY A 661 -23.54 -39.10 18.69
C GLY A 661 -23.84 -40.32 17.84
N THR A 662 -22.79 -41.06 17.48
CA THR A 662 -22.92 -42.31 16.70
C THR A 662 -22.50 -43.49 17.58
N VAL A 663 -23.26 -44.56 17.59
CA VAL A 663 -22.93 -45.78 18.38
C VAL A 663 -21.71 -46.46 17.73
N VAL A 664 -20.63 -46.57 18.48
CA VAL A 664 -19.36 -47.21 18.05
C VAL A 664 -19.29 -48.66 18.42
N ALA A 665 -19.76 -49.01 19.62
CA ALA A 665 -19.82 -50.38 20.11
C ALA A 665 -20.94 -50.57 21.13
N ILE A 666 -21.45 -51.80 21.23
CA ILE A 666 -22.44 -52.20 22.23
C ILE A 666 -21.92 -53.42 22.97
N ASP A 667 -21.79 -53.30 24.32
CA ASP A 667 -21.34 -54.38 25.16
C ASP A 667 -22.37 -54.62 26.30
N GLY A 668 -23.10 -55.74 26.16
CA GLY A 668 -24.19 -56.06 27.10
C GLY A 668 -25.27 -54.98 27.18
N ASN A 669 -25.42 -54.35 28.33
CA ASN A 669 -26.43 -53.31 28.60
C ASN A 669 -25.88 -51.86 28.49
N GLN A 670 -24.70 -51.68 27.84
CA GLN A 670 -24.03 -50.38 27.65
C GLN A 670 -23.67 -50.14 26.18
N ALA A 671 -23.91 -48.94 25.70
CA ALA A 671 -23.48 -48.49 24.36
C ALA A 671 -22.31 -47.48 24.53
N GLU A 672 -21.27 -47.62 23.72
CA GLU A 672 -20.21 -46.64 23.55
C GLU A 672 -20.58 -45.76 22.36
N VAL A 673 -20.81 -44.46 22.63
CA VAL A 673 -21.26 -43.48 21.67
C VAL A 673 -20.17 -42.43 21.44
N ASP A 674 -19.80 -42.20 20.21
CA ASP A 674 -18.90 -41.12 19.84
C ASP A 674 -19.69 -39.82 19.70
N VAL A 675 -19.41 -38.86 20.59
CA VAL A 675 -19.98 -37.54 20.60
C VAL A 675 -18.85 -36.56 20.24
N ARG A 676 -18.76 -36.14 19.03
CA ARG A 676 -17.76 -35.16 18.50
C ARG A 676 -16.31 -35.56 18.82
N GLY A 677 -15.95 -36.84 18.57
CA GLY A 677 -14.59 -37.33 18.75
C GLY A 677 -14.26 -37.75 20.20
N LYS A 678 -15.23 -37.72 21.15
CA LYS A 678 -15.11 -38.21 22.51
C LYS A 678 -16.04 -39.40 22.70
N ARG A 679 -15.49 -40.53 23.16
CA ARG A 679 -16.27 -41.73 23.42
C ARG A 679 -16.92 -41.64 24.79
N LEU A 680 -18.22 -41.83 24.82
CA LEU A 680 -19.06 -41.76 26.03
C LEU A 680 -19.75 -43.11 26.21
N ARG A 681 -19.69 -43.68 27.40
CA ARG A 681 -20.42 -44.90 27.72
C ARG A 681 -21.77 -44.58 28.39
N ALA A 682 -22.84 -45.04 27.77
CA ALA A 682 -24.18 -44.82 28.26
C ALA A 682 -24.96 -46.16 28.37
N LYS A 683 -25.89 -46.27 29.30
CA LYS A 683 -26.79 -47.45 29.38
C LYS A 683 -27.75 -47.44 28.19
N LEU A 684 -28.01 -48.60 27.61
CA LEU A 684 -28.91 -48.73 26.43
C LEU A 684 -30.26 -48.04 26.60
N LYS A 685 -30.83 -48.02 27.81
CA LYS A 685 -32.08 -47.35 28.15
C LYS A 685 -32.01 -45.79 28.04
N ASP A 686 -30.79 -45.22 28.10
CA ASP A 686 -30.58 -43.79 28.09
C ASP A 686 -30.13 -43.30 26.67
N VAL A 687 -30.19 -44.20 25.66
CA VAL A 687 -29.79 -43.95 24.27
C VAL A 687 -31.02 -44.07 23.37
N ARG A 688 -31.38 -42.98 22.64
CA ARG A 688 -32.51 -42.96 21.71
C ARG A 688 -32.03 -42.79 20.26
N VAL A 689 -32.48 -43.64 19.34
CA VAL A 689 -32.13 -43.62 17.93
C VAL A 689 -32.86 -42.48 17.20
N ILE A 690 -32.11 -41.65 16.45
CA ILE A 690 -32.61 -40.48 15.74
C ILE A 690 -32.73 -40.74 14.21
N GLY A 691 -32.10 -41.80 13.66
CA GLY A 691 -32.19 -42.11 12.24
C GLY A 691 -31.52 -43.45 11.89
N GLY A 692 -32.11 -44.15 10.90
CA GLY A 692 -31.71 -45.49 10.51
C GLY A 692 -30.44 -45.60 9.67
N ALA A 693 -29.78 -46.73 9.83
CA ALA A 693 -28.49 -47.07 9.21
C ALA A 693 -28.57 -47.27 7.69
N GLY A 694 -27.78 -46.53 6.92
CA GLY A 694 -27.47 -46.85 5.53
C GLY A 694 -26.49 -48.00 5.45
N ARG A 695 -26.89 -49.06 4.71
CA ARG A 695 -26.05 -50.28 4.47
C ARG A 695 -24.80 -49.93 3.63
N GLY A 696 -23.62 -50.22 4.13
CA GLY A 696 -22.36 -50.25 3.40
C GLY A 696 -21.40 -51.28 3.99
N ASN A 697 -20.93 -52.18 3.13
CA ASN A 697 -20.22 -53.42 3.40
C ASN A 697 -18.81 -53.23 4.02
N PRO A 698 -18.29 -54.18 4.82
CA PRO A 698 -16.99 -54.10 5.47
C PRO A 698 -15.91 -54.85 4.73
N SER A 699 -14.71 -54.31 4.57
CA SER A 699 -13.49 -55.14 4.52
C SER A 699 -12.24 -54.29 4.73
N GLY A 700 -11.31 -54.76 5.63
CA GLY A 700 -9.93 -54.31 5.68
C GLY A 700 -9.34 -54.12 7.07
N LEU A 701 -8.51 -55.07 7.49
CA LEU A 701 -7.79 -55.18 8.74
C LEU A 701 -6.61 -54.17 8.92
N PRO A 702 -5.94 -54.09 10.07
CA PRO A 702 -5.33 -52.89 10.61
C PRO A 702 -3.82 -52.79 10.37
N VAL A 703 -3.32 -51.59 10.24
CA VAL A 703 -1.88 -51.26 10.33
C VAL A 703 -1.65 -50.16 11.37
N LYS A 704 -0.65 -50.44 12.22
CA LYS A 704 -0.15 -49.65 13.32
C LYS A 704 0.44 -48.30 12.90
N GLY A 705 0.13 -47.24 13.61
CA GLY A 705 1.08 -46.28 14.18
C GLY A 705 1.55 -45.13 13.33
N LYS A 706 1.05 -43.95 13.65
CA LYS A 706 1.85 -42.78 14.02
C LYS A 706 0.88 -41.58 14.22
N VAL A 707 1.01 -40.94 15.35
CA VAL A 707 0.24 -39.74 15.71
C VAL A 707 0.63 -38.64 14.74
N ARG A 708 -0.31 -38.20 13.89
CA ARG A 708 -0.26 -36.92 13.17
C ARG A 708 -1.45 -36.09 13.66
N ILE A 709 -1.13 -34.94 14.23
CA ILE A 709 -2.10 -33.90 14.53
C ILE A 709 -2.44 -33.24 13.19
N SER A 710 -3.58 -33.55 12.59
CA SER A 710 -4.12 -32.84 11.44
C SER A 710 -5.16 -31.85 11.94
N VAL A 711 -4.91 -30.56 11.74
CA VAL A 711 -5.91 -29.50 11.84
C VAL A 711 -6.68 -29.53 10.54
N ASP A 712 -7.90 -30.05 10.56
CA ASP A 712 -8.79 -30.12 9.43
C ASP A 712 -9.40 -28.73 9.17
N LEU A 713 -8.73 -27.94 8.33
CA LEU A 713 -9.30 -26.77 7.67
C LEU A 713 -9.92 -27.28 6.34
N LYS A 714 -11.23 -27.52 6.33
CA LYS A 714 -11.94 -27.82 5.08
C LYS A 714 -11.71 -26.72 4.06
N PRO A 715 -11.12 -27.02 2.87
CA PRO A 715 -11.05 -26.05 1.80
C PRO A 715 -12.48 -25.75 1.29
N ARG A 716 -12.79 -24.49 1.09
CA ARG A 716 -13.95 -24.11 0.26
C ARG A 716 -13.66 -24.61 -1.16
N GLU A 717 -14.51 -25.49 -1.67
CA GLU A 717 -14.50 -25.84 -3.08
C GLU A 717 -14.56 -24.56 -3.94
N GLY A 718 -13.51 -24.33 -4.77
CA GLY A 718 -13.50 -23.29 -5.80
C GLY A 718 -12.31 -22.33 -5.86
N MET A 719 -11.28 -22.41 -5.02
CA MET A 719 -10.05 -21.62 -5.21
C MET A 719 -8.94 -22.48 -5.81
N LEU A 720 -8.92 -22.57 -7.15
CA LEU A 720 -7.71 -22.92 -7.90
C LEU A 720 -6.69 -21.80 -7.68
N SER A 721 -5.51 -22.12 -7.19
CA SER A 721 -4.38 -21.18 -7.18
C SER A 721 -4.09 -20.76 -8.61
N GLU A 722 -4.15 -19.46 -8.91
CA GLU A 722 -4.04 -18.94 -10.27
C GLU A 722 -2.80 -18.06 -10.42
N LEU A 723 -2.01 -18.32 -11.48
CA LEU A 723 -0.90 -17.49 -11.89
C LEU A 723 -1.15 -16.87 -13.26
N LYS A 724 -1.04 -15.54 -13.39
CA LYS A 724 -1.14 -14.82 -14.67
C LYS A 724 0.24 -14.45 -15.19
N VAL A 725 0.53 -14.85 -16.45
CA VAL A 725 1.77 -14.58 -17.17
C VAL A 725 1.53 -13.91 -18.53
N ILE A 726 0.39 -13.21 -18.66
CA ILE A 726 0.01 -12.50 -19.89
C ILE A 726 0.96 -11.32 -20.10
N GLY A 727 1.49 -11.16 -21.32
CA GLY A 727 2.36 -10.03 -21.69
C GLY A 727 3.83 -10.20 -21.34
N MET A 728 4.23 -11.36 -20.80
CA MET A 728 5.63 -11.69 -20.50
C MET A 728 6.31 -12.35 -21.69
N THR A 729 7.65 -12.32 -21.73
CA THR A 729 8.45 -13.16 -22.62
C THR A 729 8.36 -14.62 -22.17
N VAL A 730 8.72 -15.56 -23.06
CA VAL A 730 8.68 -17.02 -22.74
C VAL A 730 9.61 -17.35 -21.58
N GLU A 731 10.80 -16.77 -21.53
CA GLU A 731 11.79 -16.97 -20.47
C GLU A 731 11.31 -16.44 -19.12
N GLU A 732 10.79 -15.22 -19.07
CA GLU A 732 10.23 -14.62 -17.84
C GLU A 732 9.02 -15.42 -17.32
N ALA A 733 8.18 -15.92 -18.23
CA ALA A 733 7.03 -16.73 -17.87
C ALA A 733 7.46 -18.09 -17.28
N ILE A 734 8.48 -18.73 -17.83
CA ILE A 734 9.04 -19.99 -17.32
C ILE A 734 9.62 -19.78 -15.91
N ASP A 735 10.45 -18.77 -15.71
CA ASP A 735 11.02 -18.44 -14.40
C ASP A 735 9.94 -18.19 -13.34
N ARG A 736 8.89 -17.46 -13.71
CA ARG A 736 7.79 -17.14 -12.80
C ARG A 736 6.93 -18.36 -12.47
N VAL A 737 6.68 -19.23 -13.46
CA VAL A 737 5.96 -20.50 -13.26
C VAL A 737 6.77 -21.46 -12.41
N SER A 738 8.09 -21.56 -12.61
CA SER A 738 8.96 -22.41 -11.78
C SER A 738 8.88 -22.01 -10.31
N ARG A 739 9.05 -20.72 -9.98
CA ARG A 739 8.95 -20.24 -8.60
C ARG A 739 7.55 -20.47 -8.00
N PHE A 740 6.51 -20.28 -8.78
CA PHE A 740 5.14 -20.50 -8.35
C PHE A 740 4.87 -21.98 -8.04
N LEU A 741 5.41 -22.91 -8.83
CA LEU A 741 5.32 -24.35 -8.58
C LEU A 741 6.11 -24.75 -7.33
N ASP A 742 7.29 -24.15 -7.09
CA ASP A 742 8.08 -24.36 -5.88
C ASP A 742 7.36 -23.84 -4.62
N ASP A 743 6.68 -22.69 -4.72
CA ASP A 743 5.89 -22.11 -3.63
C ASP A 743 4.65 -22.96 -3.29
N THR A 744 4.08 -23.68 -4.26
CA THR A 744 2.94 -24.58 -4.03
C THR A 744 3.29 -25.85 -3.27
N LEU A 745 4.57 -26.24 -3.23
CA LEU A 745 5.05 -27.36 -2.36
C LEU A 745 4.84 -27.12 -0.87
N VAL A 746 4.73 -25.85 -0.46
CA VAL A 746 4.50 -25.46 0.95
C VAL A 746 3.01 -25.43 1.29
N THR A 747 2.15 -25.48 0.28
CA THR A 747 0.68 -25.42 0.40
C THR A 747 0.09 -26.73 -0.13
N ASP A 748 -0.84 -27.36 0.56
CA ASP A 748 -1.53 -28.61 0.14
C ASP A 748 -2.43 -28.42 -1.10
N VAL A 749 -1.92 -27.77 -2.16
CA VAL A 749 -2.63 -27.51 -3.40
C VAL A 749 -2.22 -28.54 -4.43
N SER A 750 -3.13 -29.43 -4.80
CA SER A 750 -2.91 -30.48 -5.80
C SER A 750 -3.08 -30.02 -7.25
N GLN A 751 -3.70 -28.86 -7.49
CA GLN A 751 -4.00 -28.35 -8.82
C GLN A 751 -3.86 -26.82 -8.92
N VAL A 752 -3.17 -26.32 -9.95
CA VAL A 752 -2.97 -24.90 -10.21
C VAL A 752 -3.36 -24.52 -11.64
N ARG A 753 -3.72 -23.24 -11.85
CA ARG A 753 -4.09 -22.70 -13.16
C ARG A 753 -3.12 -21.60 -13.60
N ILE A 754 -2.55 -21.75 -14.80
CA ILE A 754 -1.63 -20.76 -15.39
C ILE A 754 -2.33 -20.10 -16.57
N VAL A 755 -2.53 -18.77 -16.49
CA VAL A 755 -3.20 -17.97 -17.52
C VAL A 755 -2.16 -17.24 -18.36
N HIS A 756 -2.03 -17.65 -19.63
CA HIS A 756 -1.06 -17.13 -20.60
C HIS A 756 -1.68 -16.32 -21.75
N GLY A 757 -3.02 -16.28 -21.82
CA GLY A 757 -3.74 -15.56 -22.86
C GLY A 757 -3.82 -16.29 -24.22
N HIS A 758 -4.59 -15.72 -25.15
CA HIS A 758 -4.84 -16.30 -26.47
C HIS A 758 -3.87 -15.83 -27.56
N GLY A 759 -2.90 -14.98 -27.30
CA GLY A 759 -1.99 -14.31 -28.28
C GLY A 759 -1.43 -15.23 -29.38
N THR A 760 -0.21 -15.02 -29.83
CA THR A 760 0.44 -15.81 -30.91
C THR A 760 0.67 -17.28 -30.60
N GLY A 761 0.34 -17.73 -29.38
CA GLY A 761 0.56 -19.09 -28.88
C GLY A 761 2.01 -19.39 -28.49
N ALA A 762 2.93 -18.43 -28.54
CA ALA A 762 4.33 -18.63 -28.16
C ALA A 762 4.48 -19.00 -26.67
N LEU A 763 3.81 -18.24 -25.77
CA LEU A 763 3.79 -18.56 -24.33
C LEU A 763 3.19 -19.92 -24.04
N ARG A 764 2.08 -20.27 -24.68
CA ARG A 764 1.45 -21.58 -24.52
C ARG A 764 2.42 -22.71 -24.89
N ARG A 765 3.08 -22.64 -26.04
CA ARG A 765 4.04 -23.68 -26.50
C ARG A 765 5.26 -23.77 -25.59
N GLY A 766 5.84 -22.63 -25.19
CA GLY A 766 6.98 -22.59 -24.30
C GLY A 766 6.67 -23.20 -22.92
N LEU A 767 5.53 -22.81 -22.33
CA LEU A 767 5.08 -23.36 -21.06
C LEU A 767 4.72 -24.84 -21.12
N GLN A 768 4.08 -25.32 -22.21
CA GLN A 768 3.82 -26.76 -22.39
C GLN A 768 5.08 -27.58 -22.47
N THR A 769 6.13 -27.08 -23.15
CA THR A 769 7.43 -27.76 -23.23
C THR A 769 8.11 -27.82 -21.87
N PHE A 770 8.07 -26.71 -21.10
CA PHE A 770 8.63 -26.64 -19.76
C PHE A 770 7.89 -27.55 -18.76
N LEU A 771 6.55 -27.49 -18.72
CA LEU A 771 5.73 -28.29 -17.80
C LEU A 771 5.85 -29.81 -18.04
N LYS A 772 6.08 -30.20 -19.27
CA LYS A 772 6.27 -31.65 -19.63
C LYS A 772 7.53 -32.25 -18.99
N THR A 773 8.55 -31.44 -18.73
CA THR A 773 9.83 -31.89 -18.17
C THR A 773 9.99 -31.53 -16.70
N HIS A 774 9.06 -30.82 -16.13
CA HIS A 774 9.16 -30.30 -14.74
C HIS A 774 8.92 -31.43 -13.71
N PRO A 775 9.78 -31.60 -12.71
CA PRO A 775 9.71 -32.72 -11.75
C PRO A 775 8.46 -32.76 -10.89
N LEU A 776 7.85 -31.60 -10.59
CA LEU A 776 6.68 -31.45 -9.74
C LEU A 776 5.34 -31.63 -10.47
N VAL A 777 5.33 -31.71 -11.80
CA VAL A 777 4.12 -31.80 -12.60
C VAL A 777 3.79 -33.27 -12.90
N GLU A 778 2.57 -33.68 -12.55
CA GLU A 778 2.04 -35.00 -12.93
C GLU A 778 1.39 -34.93 -14.30
N LYS A 779 0.46 -33.97 -14.49
CA LYS A 779 -0.24 -33.77 -15.77
C LYS A 779 -0.49 -32.26 -16.00
N HIS A 780 -0.60 -31.90 -17.26
CA HIS A 780 -1.05 -30.55 -17.65
C HIS A 780 -1.97 -30.64 -18.90
N TYR A 781 -3.02 -29.83 -18.93
CA TYR A 781 -3.99 -29.77 -20.00
C TYR A 781 -4.62 -28.39 -20.15
N PRO A 782 -5.21 -28.05 -21.33
CA PRO A 782 -5.90 -26.77 -21.51
C PRO A 782 -7.07 -26.65 -20.55
N ALA A 783 -7.31 -25.46 -20.01
CA ALA A 783 -8.45 -25.21 -19.15
C ALA A 783 -9.77 -25.40 -19.92
N PRO A 784 -10.86 -25.82 -19.27
CA PRO A 784 -12.22 -25.83 -19.84
C PRO A 784 -12.64 -24.42 -20.31
N ASP A 785 -13.56 -24.33 -21.26
CA ASP A 785 -14.02 -23.05 -21.83
C ASP A 785 -14.56 -22.07 -20.79
N ASN A 786 -15.20 -22.56 -19.74
CA ASN A 786 -15.69 -21.77 -18.60
C ASN A 786 -14.56 -21.29 -17.64
N GLN A 787 -13.32 -21.77 -17.82
CA GLN A 787 -12.14 -21.43 -17.00
C GLN A 787 -11.00 -20.81 -17.80
N GLY A 788 -11.28 -20.26 -18.99
CA GLY A 788 -10.31 -19.55 -19.82
C GLY A 788 -9.89 -20.29 -21.08
N GLY A 789 -10.38 -21.51 -21.32
CA GLY A 789 -10.21 -22.25 -22.56
C GLY A 789 -8.76 -22.38 -23.03
N GLY A 790 -8.52 -22.13 -24.31
CA GLY A 790 -7.17 -22.16 -24.90
C GLY A 790 -6.19 -21.08 -24.40
N GLY A 791 -6.64 -20.12 -23.57
CA GLY A 791 -5.82 -19.07 -22.97
C GLY A 791 -5.26 -19.40 -21.59
N ALA A 792 -5.61 -20.56 -21.00
CA ALA A 792 -5.11 -21.03 -19.73
C ALA A 792 -4.75 -22.51 -19.77
N THR A 793 -3.81 -22.92 -18.91
CA THR A 793 -3.38 -24.32 -18.73
C THR A 793 -3.56 -24.70 -17.26
N ILE A 794 -4.19 -25.84 -17.03
CA ILE A 794 -4.30 -26.47 -15.72
C ILE A 794 -3.14 -27.44 -15.54
N VAL A 795 -2.54 -27.42 -14.37
CA VAL A 795 -1.39 -28.26 -13.98
C VAL A 795 -1.75 -29.01 -12.71
N GLU A 796 -1.67 -30.32 -12.77
CA GLU A 796 -1.78 -31.23 -11.63
C GLU A 796 -0.39 -31.53 -11.08
N LEU A 797 -0.22 -31.37 -9.79
CA LEU A 797 1.06 -31.57 -9.11
C LEU A 797 1.15 -33.00 -8.57
N LYS A 798 2.37 -33.51 -8.49
CA LYS A 798 2.65 -34.81 -7.86
C LYS A 798 2.53 -34.68 -6.34
N ASP A 799 1.89 -35.66 -5.70
CA ASP A 799 1.79 -35.75 -4.24
C ASP A 799 3.16 -35.94 -3.56
#